data_668b652230177fba9e279a91632db3fe
#
_entry.id   668b652230177fba9e279a91632db3fe
#
_cell.length_a   1.000
_cell.length_b   1.000
_cell.length_c   1.000
_cell.angle_alpha   90.00
_cell.angle_beta   90.00
_cell.angle_gamma   90.00
#
_symmetry.space_group_name_H-M   'P 1'
#
loop_
_entity.id
_entity.type
_entity.pdbx_description
1 polymer ?
#
loop_
_entity_poly.entity_id
_entity_poly.type
_entity_poly.pdbx_seq_one_letter_code
_entity_poly.pdbx_strand_id
1 'polypeptide(L)'
;MTYEWAPSDWGQRLTRSPHWRLRLEDEQLLLTIDGHPYHAPLSALQVHPRLPWARLTLHREGQAPLTLGGLSPGAARVLASALADRRGAQHQRDHVALFQQAYAAIQRWLAQVQAATDLADDESLWFTHEQQQALLQARPDLPLDEDALWAVFDDAELRSELDGDPSAIEEALMLWLADWPTQWARRNDAHEARELIACRPLLDRVETRPLTDEQARAVICFDNRVQVVAAAGSGKTSTMVAKAAYAIERGMVAPERIVMLAFNKDAATELQARADRAFQRLGLGEVRVEARTFHALGRHIIAQATGRMPQVPEWAVDSTQGFHRLAEIIDALKDRSLHFRTQWDMFRLVFGRDLPVIGGPLEAEEWDKDGQGYVRTLQGERVRGIEECVIADWLFYNGVAYTYERRHAFDAGTDGYRQYRADFHYPGVALYHDHLGSEGHERAPAHHGGAPVTGGGIERIQTTSHQLRTGDLFVRLGEALSQRGIELDPNPDRELPDGGATPMPDTDLIGLVRTFISHAKSNGLQIEDMVERLRRLPDDHFKHRYRLFLELIIPILDGWEDALVAEGGIDFEDMLNQAAEHLEHGRFVAPFDLVMADEFQDASRARARLCRALVQAPGKHLFAVGDDWQSINRFAGADVSVMTGFVDWFGQGQVLKLEQTFRCPQALCDVSSAFVSRNPAQIPKQVRSVTPAHGAVLQAFQVASRDRLAGAVEQYLAQLHQQLLTGQVPLGRDGKVTVFVLGRYNADRALLPATWRARHGQHMEVSFLTAHRSKGTEADYVILPGLLDRRFPNTRADDPVLTLAMPESDAYPLGEERRLFYVALTRARRSVAMFTVQGRRSSFLTELVNDGAVRVTSMAGDAIHEQACPACSVGVIVPRTGPYGAFQSCSGYPRCEYKPPRAYV
;
A
#
# COMPACT_ATOMS: atom_id res chain seq x y z
N MET A 1 -25.97 62.03 38.18
CA MET A 1 -25.60 63.47 38.18
C MET A 1 -24.80 63.75 36.91
N THR A 2 -25.28 64.65 36.10
CA THR A 2 -24.58 65.08 34.89
C THR A 2 -23.41 66.00 35.27
N TYR A 3 -22.19 65.49 35.34
CA TYR A 3 -21.02 66.34 35.54
C TYR A 3 -20.64 66.99 34.22
N GLU A 4 -20.47 68.35 34.33
CA GLU A 4 -20.01 69.18 33.23
C GLU A 4 -18.66 69.80 33.59
N TRP A 5 -17.68 69.67 32.69
CA TRP A 5 -16.35 70.24 32.85
C TRP A 5 -16.15 71.38 31.88
N ALA A 6 -15.59 72.49 32.38
CA ALA A 6 -15.26 73.66 31.58
C ALA A 6 -13.95 74.29 32.07
N PRO A 7 -13.20 74.98 31.22
CA PRO A 7 -12.02 75.68 31.65
C PRO A 7 -12.40 76.85 32.64
N SER A 8 -11.57 77.17 33.61
CA SER A 8 -11.71 78.40 34.39
C SER A 8 -11.35 79.59 33.54
N ASP A 9 -11.91 80.74 33.83
CA ASP A 9 -11.63 82.02 33.09
C ASP A 9 -10.11 82.29 33.04
N TRP A 10 -9.39 82.06 34.14
CA TRP A 10 -7.92 82.20 34.23
C TRP A 10 -7.20 81.08 33.42
N GLY A 11 -7.66 79.87 33.49
CA GLY A 11 -7.06 78.76 32.80
C GLY A 11 -7.20 78.91 31.29
N GLN A 12 -8.35 79.34 30.81
CA GLN A 12 -8.60 79.58 29.40
C GLN A 12 -7.64 80.62 28.81
N ARG A 13 -7.55 81.78 29.51
CA ARG A 13 -6.65 82.93 29.12
C ARG A 13 -5.19 82.49 29.07
N LEU A 14 -4.69 81.85 30.08
CA LEU A 14 -3.31 81.42 30.19
C LEU A 14 -2.92 80.26 29.20
N THR A 15 -3.82 79.35 28.89
CA THR A 15 -3.57 78.29 27.94
C THR A 15 -3.93 78.65 26.50
N ARG A 16 -4.50 79.84 26.26
CA ARG A 16 -5.03 80.25 24.95
C ARG A 16 -5.97 79.20 24.32
N SER A 17 -6.72 78.51 25.17
CA SER A 17 -7.64 77.45 24.72
C SER A 17 -8.95 78.12 24.26
N PRO A 18 -9.65 77.56 23.24
CA PRO A 18 -11.01 77.96 22.89
C PRO A 18 -11.98 77.89 24.12
N HIS A 19 -13.16 78.50 24.04
CA HIS A 19 -14.17 78.22 25.06
C HIS A 19 -14.77 76.85 24.82
N TRP A 20 -14.64 75.90 25.77
CA TRP A 20 -15.16 74.56 25.64
C TRP A 20 -15.91 74.15 26.91
N ARG A 21 -16.90 73.20 26.68
CA ARG A 21 -17.62 72.47 27.73
C ARG A 21 -17.65 70.98 27.35
N LEU A 22 -17.37 70.12 28.31
CA LEU A 22 -17.38 68.68 28.14
C LEU A 22 -18.42 68.09 29.09
N ARG A 23 -19.27 67.23 28.54
CA ARG A 23 -20.21 66.40 29.28
C ARG A 23 -19.95 64.95 28.89
N LEU A 24 -19.86 64.06 29.86
CA LEU A 24 -19.79 62.60 29.60
C LEU A 24 -21.20 62.04 29.58
N GLU A 25 -21.58 61.42 28.49
CA GLU A 25 -22.77 60.59 28.34
C GLU A 25 -22.37 59.14 28.50
N ASP A 26 -23.31 58.17 28.45
CA ASP A 26 -23.01 56.82 28.82
C ASP A 26 -22.03 56.16 27.86
N GLU A 27 -22.14 56.44 26.57
CA GLU A 27 -21.28 55.83 25.52
C GLU A 27 -20.43 56.86 24.75
N GLN A 28 -20.74 58.16 24.90
CA GLN A 28 -20.09 59.22 24.14
C GLN A 28 -19.76 60.41 25.02
N LEU A 29 -18.87 61.24 24.55
CA LEU A 29 -18.64 62.49 25.08
C LEU A 29 -19.26 63.61 24.20
N LEU A 30 -19.93 64.53 24.83
CA LEU A 30 -20.43 65.75 24.22
C LEU A 30 -19.46 66.87 24.55
N LEU A 31 -18.73 67.36 23.56
CA LEU A 31 -17.82 68.49 23.69
C LEU A 31 -18.35 69.66 22.87
N THR A 32 -18.66 70.77 23.53
CA THR A 32 -19.05 72.03 22.86
C THR A 32 -17.83 72.94 22.82
N ILE A 33 -17.43 73.45 21.65
CA ILE A 33 -16.31 74.35 21.44
C ILE A 33 -16.78 75.56 20.71
N ASP A 34 -16.63 76.75 21.34
CA ASP A 34 -17.07 78.02 20.81
C ASP A 34 -18.53 77.99 20.32
N GLY A 35 -19.37 77.20 21.03
CA GLY A 35 -20.80 77.08 20.77
C GLY A 35 -21.19 75.98 19.80
N HIS A 36 -20.24 75.31 19.18
CA HIS A 36 -20.46 74.16 18.27
C HIS A 36 -20.34 72.82 19.00
N PRO A 37 -21.36 71.91 18.95
CA PRO A 37 -21.31 70.61 19.60
C PRO A 37 -20.52 69.65 18.77
N TYR A 38 -19.74 68.79 19.45
CA TYR A 38 -18.98 67.64 18.90
C TYR A 38 -19.28 66.39 19.72
N HIS A 39 -19.69 65.32 19.04
CA HIS A 39 -19.83 64.00 19.64
C HIS A 39 -18.62 63.17 19.31
N ALA A 40 -18.09 62.48 20.28
CA ALA A 40 -16.96 61.59 20.07
C ALA A 40 -17.05 60.40 21.04
N PRO A 41 -16.47 59.19 20.68
CA PRO A 41 -16.41 58.08 21.59
C PRO A 41 -15.55 58.41 22.80
N LEU A 42 -15.85 57.82 23.96
CA LEU A 42 -15.08 58.00 25.18
C LEU A 42 -13.59 57.73 25.02
N SER A 43 -13.22 56.80 24.14
CA SER A 43 -11.83 56.44 23.81
C SER A 43 -11.04 57.58 23.16
N ALA A 44 -11.71 58.53 22.49
CA ALA A 44 -11.07 59.62 21.74
C ALA A 44 -10.43 60.67 22.64
N LEU A 45 -10.79 60.77 23.94
CA LEU A 45 -10.31 61.77 24.82
C LEU A 45 -9.20 61.28 25.74
N GLN A 46 -8.06 61.95 25.73
CA GLN A 46 -6.95 61.72 26.67
C GLN A 46 -6.82 62.92 27.62
N VAL A 47 -6.74 62.64 28.91
CA VAL A 47 -6.61 63.64 29.97
C VAL A 47 -5.20 63.56 30.53
N HIS A 48 -4.46 64.63 30.42
CA HIS A 48 -3.09 64.77 30.93
C HIS A 48 -3.08 65.78 32.08
N PRO A 49 -3.13 65.30 33.32
CA PRO A 49 -3.02 66.26 34.49
C PRO A 49 -1.63 66.88 34.54
N ARG A 50 -1.52 68.20 34.41
CA ARG A 50 -0.26 68.93 34.48
C ARG A 50 -0.47 70.17 35.34
N LEU A 51 0.59 70.69 35.96
CA LEU A 51 0.61 71.97 36.68
C LEU A 51 1.06 73.07 35.75
N PRO A 52 0.49 74.27 35.79
CA PRO A 52 -0.68 74.62 36.59
C PRO A 52 -2.06 74.25 35.97
N TRP A 53 -2.13 73.89 34.72
CA TRP A 53 -3.34 73.47 33.98
C TRP A 53 -3.18 72.15 33.27
N ALA A 54 -4.21 71.33 33.33
CA ALA A 54 -4.28 70.05 32.61
C ALA A 54 -4.47 70.27 31.09
N ARG A 55 -3.98 69.31 30.33
CA ARG A 55 -4.15 69.22 28.88
C ARG A 55 -5.10 68.04 28.55
N LEU A 56 -6.08 68.36 27.75
CA LEU A 56 -6.99 67.36 27.16
C LEU A 56 -6.67 67.24 25.69
N THR A 57 -6.50 66.03 25.20
CA THR A 57 -6.27 65.73 23.77
C THR A 57 -7.44 64.94 23.26
N LEU A 58 -8.15 65.45 22.26
CA LEU A 58 -9.21 64.77 21.57
C LEU A 58 -8.70 64.26 20.22
N HIS A 59 -8.64 62.97 20.05
CA HIS A 59 -8.30 62.35 18.77
C HIS A 59 -9.54 62.33 17.87
N ARG A 60 -9.39 62.83 16.64
CA ARG A 60 -10.49 62.90 15.65
C ARG A 60 -10.08 62.10 14.40
N GLU A 61 -11.02 61.30 13.91
CA GLU A 61 -10.77 60.52 12.73
C GLU A 61 -10.44 61.41 11.52
N GLY A 62 -9.33 61.17 10.84
CA GLY A 62 -8.91 61.93 9.65
C GLY A 62 -8.47 63.35 9.89
N GLN A 63 -8.35 63.81 11.16
CA GLN A 63 -7.95 65.18 11.49
C GLN A 63 -6.81 65.22 12.53
N ALA A 64 -6.12 66.36 12.63
CA ALA A 64 -5.13 66.55 13.68
C ALA A 64 -5.77 66.52 15.08
N PRO A 65 -5.10 65.91 16.08
CA PRO A 65 -5.61 65.92 17.46
C PRO A 65 -5.87 67.30 17.97
N LEU A 66 -7.06 67.55 18.56
CA LEU A 66 -7.43 68.80 19.15
C LEU A 66 -6.95 68.88 20.60
N THR A 67 -6.18 69.88 20.95
CA THR A 67 -5.69 70.13 22.31
C THR A 67 -6.51 71.22 22.98
N LEU A 68 -7.04 70.89 24.13
CA LEU A 68 -7.81 71.79 24.97
C LEU A 68 -7.09 72.00 26.33
N GLY A 69 -7.09 73.16 26.83
CA GLY A 69 -6.45 73.52 28.12
C GLY A 69 -7.39 74.27 29.06
N GLY A 70 -6.85 74.69 30.20
CA GLY A 70 -7.54 75.54 31.15
C GLY A 70 -8.34 74.85 32.25
N LEU A 71 -8.31 73.52 32.31
CA LEU A 71 -8.90 72.74 33.38
C LEU A 71 -7.93 72.66 34.57
N SER A 72 -8.43 72.81 35.78
CA SER A 72 -7.63 72.68 36.99
C SER A 72 -7.15 71.22 37.18
N PRO A 73 -5.98 70.95 37.78
CA PRO A 73 -5.50 69.62 37.99
C PRO A 73 -6.43 68.71 38.81
N GLY A 74 -7.17 69.29 39.72
CA GLY A 74 -8.18 68.62 40.54
C GLY A 74 -9.36 68.11 39.66
N ALA A 75 -9.93 69.11 38.91
CA ALA A 75 -11.04 68.77 38.01
C ALA A 75 -10.60 67.81 36.92
N ALA A 76 -9.36 67.87 36.43
CA ALA A 76 -8.82 66.87 35.46
C ALA A 76 -8.69 65.47 36.04
N ARG A 77 -8.32 65.32 37.31
CA ARG A 77 -8.30 64.00 37.95
C ARG A 77 -9.72 63.43 38.08
N VAL A 78 -10.70 64.28 38.48
CA VAL A 78 -12.11 63.81 38.53
C VAL A 78 -12.63 63.44 37.15
N LEU A 79 -12.28 64.16 36.09
CA LEU A 79 -12.63 63.82 34.71
C LEU A 79 -11.95 62.52 34.29
N ALA A 80 -10.67 62.33 34.58
CA ALA A 80 -9.94 61.15 34.26
C ALA A 80 -10.52 59.91 34.96
N SER A 81 -10.87 59.98 36.23
CA SER A 81 -11.57 58.93 36.96
C SER A 81 -12.93 58.63 36.35
N ALA A 82 -13.77 59.68 36.15
CA ALA A 82 -15.09 59.52 35.54
C ALA A 82 -15.03 58.92 34.11
N LEU A 83 -13.99 59.22 33.34
CA LEU A 83 -13.73 58.60 32.01
C LEU A 83 -13.30 57.10 32.14
N ALA A 84 -12.45 56.81 33.12
CA ALA A 84 -12.00 55.46 33.37
C ALA A 84 -13.17 54.59 33.81
N ASP A 85 -14.01 55.08 34.75
CA ASP A 85 -15.21 54.36 35.23
C ASP A 85 -16.19 54.08 34.08
N ARG A 86 -16.45 55.11 33.22
CA ARG A 86 -17.37 54.90 32.08
C ARG A 86 -16.81 54.03 30.97
N ARG A 87 -15.50 54.09 30.70
CA ARG A 87 -14.83 53.20 29.77
C ARG A 87 -14.86 51.75 30.30
N GLY A 88 -14.64 51.59 31.60
CA GLY A 88 -14.82 50.32 32.25
C GLY A 88 -16.22 49.75 32.07
N ALA A 89 -17.24 50.55 32.37
CA ALA A 89 -18.64 50.15 32.21
C ALA A 89 -19.03 49.91 30.73
N GLN A 90 -18.49 50.69 29.79
CA GLN A 90 -18.68 50.43 28.35
C GLN A 90 -18.03 49.10 27.92
N HIS A 91 -16.78 48.88 28.33
CA HIS A 91 -16.05 47.68 28.04
C HIS A 91 -16.76 46.45 28.62
N GLN A 92 -17.29 46.55 29.85
CA GLN A 92 -18.11 45.50 30.43
C GLN A 92 -19.37 45.22 29.59
N ARG A 93 -20.12 46.24 29.18
CA ARG A 93 -21.29 46.07 28.33
C ARG A 93 -20.96 45.47 26.98
N ASP A 94 -19.85 45.89 26.35
CA ASP A 94 -19.38 45.32 25.10
C ASP A 94 -19.06 43.82 25.25
N HIS A 95 -18.40 43.41 26.34
CA HIS A 95 -18.12 42.01 26.65
C HIS A 95 -19.38 41.18 26.90
N VAL A 96 -20.36 41.72 27.64
CA VAL A 96 -21.66 41.10 27.87
C VAL A 96 -22.39 40.91 26.54
N ALA A 97 -22.41 41.94 25.67
CA ALA A 97 -23.07 41.86 24.36
C ALA A 97 -22.41 40.79 23.44
N LEU A 98 -21.07 40.78 23.40
CA LEU A 98 -20.32 39.74 22.65
C LEU A 98 -20.56 38.35 23.21
N PHE A 99 -20.60 38.19 24.54
CA PHE A 99 -20.96 36.94 25.19
C PHE A 99 -22.36 36.47 24.80
N GLN A 100 -23.36 37.37 24.88
CA GLN A 100 -24.74 37.04 24.49
C GLN A 100 -24.84 36.59 23.03
N GLN A 101 -24.10 37.25 22.14
CA GLN A 101 -24.03 36.84 20.73
C GLN A 101 -23.41 35.45 20.58
N ALA A 102 -22.29 35.16 21.28
CA ALA A 102 -21.63 33.88 21.31
C ALA A 102 -22.56 32.79 21.86
N TYR A 103 -23.18 33.07 23.01
CA TYR A 103 -24.09 32.13 23.67
C TYR A 103 -25.29 31.76 22.79
N ALA A 104 -25.90 32.74 22.13
CA ALA A 104 -27.00 32.50 21.18
C ALA A 104 -26.53 31.64 19.98
N ALA A 105 -25.28 31.77 19.52
CA ALA A 105 -24.72 30.95 18.47
C ALA A 105 -24.45 29.54 18.96
N ILE A 106 -23.89 29.38 20.16
CA ILE A 106 -23.68 28.09 20.83
C ILE A 106 -25.02 27.34 20.99
N GLN A 107 -26.03 28.00 21.56
CA GLN A 107 -27.35 27.36 21.74
C GLN A 107 -27.96 26.86 20.44
N ARG A 108 -27.88 27.66 19.38
CA ARG A 108 -28.41 27.22 18.04
C ARG A 108 -27.68 25.99 17.52
N TRP A 109 -26.36 25.96 17.67
CA TRP A 109 -25.59 24.80 17.24
C TRP A 109 -25.87 23.57 18.11
N LEU A 110 -25.93 23.72 19.43
CA LEU A 110 -26.29 22.62 20.34
C LEU A 110 -27.70 22.08 20.06
N ALA A 111 -28.65 22.96 19.74
CA ALA A 111 -29.98 22.53 19.33
C ALA A 111 -29.98 21.71 18.01
N GLN A 112 -29.10 22.05 17.07
CA GLN A 112 -28.91 21.22 15.86
C GLN A 112 -28.30 19.86 16.18
N VAL A 113 -27.30 19.82 17.05
CA VAL A 113 -26.69 18.57 17.51
C VAL A 113 -27.72 17.68 18.20
N GLN A 114 -28.49 18.25 19.13
CA GLN A 114 -29.52 17.55 19.85
C GLN A 114 -30.60 17.01 18.91
N ALA A 115 -31.12 17.83 18.00
CA ALA A 115 -32.14 17.41 17.03
C ALA A 115 -31.67 16.28 16.12
N ALA A 116 -30.40 16.34 15.65
CA ALA A 116 -29.81 15.28 14.84
C ALA A 116 -29.64 13.98 15.62
N THR A 117 -29.24 14.08 16.90
CA THR A 117 -29.05 12.92 17.78
C THR A 117 -30.37 12.27 18.14
N ASP A 118 -31.38 13.09 18.49
CA ASP A 118 -32.73 12.62 18.83
C ASP A 118 -33.36 11.90 17.64
N LEU A 119 -33.26 12.47 16.45
CA LEU A 119 -33.77 11.83 15.22
C LEU A 119 -33.13 10.45 15.01
N ALA A 120 -31.81 10.37 15.17
CA ALA A 120 -31.09 9.11 15.01
C ALA A 120 -31.47 8.08 16.11
N ASP A 121 -31.83 8.52 17.33
CA ASP A 121 -32.31 7.63 18.39
C ASP A 121 -33.77 7.20 18.16
N ASP A 122 -34.65 8.10 17.74
CA ASP A 122 -36.06 7.81 17.44
C ASP A 122 -36.20 6.82 16.28
N GLU A 123 -35.36 6.96 15.25
CA GLU A 123 -35.33 6.05 14.10
C GLU A 123 -34.46 4.81 14.32
N SER A 124 -33.83 4.68 15.49
CA SER A 124 -32.90 3.60 15.81
C SER A 124 -31.79 3.45 14.76
N LEU A 125 -31.17 4.55 14.36
CA LEU A 125 -30.11 4.62 13.35
C LEU A 125 -28.73 4.80 13.96
N TRP A 126 -27.72 4.34 13.25
CA TRP A 126 -26.32 4.65 13.52
C TRP A 126 -26.06 6.14 13.25
N PHE A 127 -25.36 6.83 14.16
CA PHE A 127 -24.95 8.21 13.93
C PHE A 127 -23.62 8.25 13.18
N THR A 128 -23.71 8.53 11.89
CA THR A 128 -22.61 8.34 10.94
C THR A 128 -21.51 9.40 11.05
N HIS A 129 -20.28 9.07 10.65
CA HIS A 129 -19.19 10.04 10.59
C HIS A 129 -19.51 11.23 9.68
N GLU A 130 -20.26 11.04 8.61
CA GLU A 130 -20.69 12.12 7.72
C GLU A 130 -21.57 13.12 8.46
N GLN A 131 -22.56 12.65 9.24
CA GLN A 131 -23.40 13.49 10.08
C GLN A 131 -22.59 14.23 11.14
N GLN A 132 -21.66 13.50 11.81
CA GLN A 132 -20.75 14.09 12.80
C GLN A 132 -19.90 15.22 12.18
N GLN A 133 -19.30 14.97 11.03
CA GLN A 133 -18.49 15.97 10.32
C GLN A 133 -19.30 17.19 9.88
N ALA A 134 -20.52 16.95 9.37
CA ALA A 134 -21.41 18.04 8.98
C ALA A 134 -21.73 18.97 10.16
N LEU A 135 -22.00 18.41 11.34
CA LEU A 135 -22.23 19.20 12.56
C LEU A 135 -20.99 19.94 13.04
N LEU A 136 -19.81 19.30 13.00
CA LEU A 136 -18.55 19.96 13.36
C LEU A 136 -18.19 21.10 12.39
N GLN A 137 -18.46 20.93 11.11
CA GLN A 137 -18.26 21.97 10.10
C GLN A 137 -19.27 23.13 10.23
N ALA A 138 -20.46 22.83 10.73
CA ALA A 138 -21.48 23.83 11.01
C ALA A 138 -21.26 24.58 12.34
N ARG A 139 -20.21 24.24 13.08
CA ARG A 139 -19.85 24.90 14.34
C ARG A 139 -19.51 26.38 14.05
N PRO A 140 -20.20 27.35 14.69
CA PRO A 140 -20.01 28.74 14.35
C PRO A 140 -18.67 29.28 14.87
N ASP A 141 -18.11 30.25 14.15
CA ASP A 141 -17.04 31.09 14.67
C ASP A 141 -17.63 32.05 15.73
N LEU A 142 -17.02 32.07 16.91
CA LEU A 142 -17.49 32.89 18.01
C LEU A 142 -16.73 34.24 18.06
N PRO A 143 -17.39 35.33 18.49
CA PRO A 143 -16.73 36.60 18.65
C PRO A 143 -15.79 36.68 19.85
N LEU A 144 -15.87 35.72 20.76
CA LEU A 144 -15.01 35.56 21.93
C LEU A 144 -14.38 34.16 21.88
N ASP A 145 -13.14 34.06 22.28
CA ASP A 145 -12.50 32.76 22.48
C ASP A 145 -12.99 32.08 23.77
N GLU A 146 -12.60 30.84 23.98
CA GLU A 146 -13.05 30.01 25.10
C GLU A 146 -12.67 30.61 26.46
N ASP A 147 -11.45 31.13 26.57
CA ASP A 147 -10.97 31.74 27.81
C ASP A 147 -11.74 33.02 28.13
N ALA A 148 -12.05 33.84 27.12
CA ALA A 148 -12.84 35.05 27.28
C ALA A 148 -14.30 34.76 27.64
N LEU A 149 -14.89 33.69 27.08
CA LEU A 149 -16.24 33.23 27.48
C LEU A 149 -16.30 32.85 28.95
N TRP A 150 -15.34 32.07 29.42
CA TRP A 150 -15.28 31.71 30.83
C TRP A 150 -14.94 32.89 31.73
N ALA A 151 -14.06 33.81 31.29
CA ALA A 151 -13.74 35.01 32.05
C ALA A 151 -14.96 35.89 32.27
N VAL A 152 -15.85 36.04 31.30
CA VAL A 152 -17.11 36.80 31.45
C VAL A 152 -18.09 36.06 32.37
N PHE A 153 -18.19 34.75 32.25
CA PHE A 153 -19.10 33.93 33.07
C PHE A 153 -18.64 33.81 34.54
N ASP A 154 -17.36 33.73 34.80
CA ASP A 154 -16.79 33.61 36.14
C ASP A 154 -16.85 34.94 36.93
N ASP A 155 -16.87 36.08 36.25
CA ASP A 155 -17.02 37.37 36.86
C ASP A 155 -18.47 37.57 37.37
N ALA A 156 -18.61 37.73 38.66
CA ALA A 156 -19.93 37.81 39.31
C ALA A 156 -20.76 39.07 38.91
N GLU A 157 -20.08 40.16 38.56
CA GLU A 157 -20.77 41.39 38.09
C GLU A 157 -21.25 41.21 36.66
N LEU A 158 -20.39 40.75 35.76
CA LEU A 158 -20.74 40.51 34.36
C LEU A 158 -21.81 39.41 34.25
N ARG A 159 -21.64 38.31 35.01
CA ARG A 159 -22.62 37.22 35.01
C ARG A 159 -24.04 37.70 35.42
N SER A 160 -24.15 38.66 36.35
CA SER A 160 -25.46 39.20 36.77
C SER A 160 -26.16 39.97 35.67
N GLU A 161 -25.43 40.45 34.64
CA GLU A 161 -25.95 41.21 33.49
C GLU A 161 -26.30 40.25 32.31
N LEU A 162 -25.95 38.96 32.40
CA LEU A 162 -26.26 38.00 31.32
C LEU A 162 -27.75 37.64 31.35
N ASP A 163 -28.34 37.58 30.15
CA ASP A 163 -29.70 37.10 29.96
C ASP A 163 -29.71 35.55 30.02
N GLY A 164 -30.48 34.95 30.94
CA GLY A 164 -30.70 33.52 31.05
C GLY A 164 -30.38 32.97 32.43
N ASP A 165 -30.68 31.67 32.61
CA ASP A 165 -30.32 30.94 33.84
C ASP A 165 -28.83 30.61 33.83
N PRO A 166 -28.09 31.04 34.87
CA PRO A 166 -26.66 30.75 34.96
C PRO A 166 -26.31 29.28 34.82
N SER A 167 -27.14 28.36 35.34
CA SER A 167 -26.91 26.93 35.23
C SER A 167 -27.05 26.44 33.78
N ALA A 168 -28.01 26.99 33.03
CA ALA A 168 -28.16 26.66 31.61
C ALA A 168 -27.01 27.23 30.74
N ILE A 169 -26.48 28.39 31.10
CA ILE A 169 -25.31 28.98 30.45
C ILE A 169 -24.08 28.11 30.68
N GLU A 170 -23.83 27.74 31.95
CA GLU A 170 -22.71 26.87 32.30
C GLU A 170 -22.77 25.52 31.56
N GLU A 171 -23.94 24.87 31.54
CA GLU A 171 -24.15 23.62 30.82
C GLU A 171 -23.87 23.77 29.32
N ALA A 172 -24.33 24.86 28.70
CA ALA A 172 -24.09 25.12 27.28
C ALA A 172 -22.61 25.36 26.97
N LEU A 173 -21.87 26.07 27.84
CA LEU A 173 -20.43 26.26 27.70
C LEU A 173 -19.67 24.94 27.87
N MET A 174 -20.05 24.13 28.85
CA MET A 174 -19.47 22.79 29.07
C MET A 174 -19.73 21.88 27.87
N LEU A 175 -20.94 21.86 27.30
CA LEU A 175 -21.28 21.11 26.09
C LEU A 175 -20.55 21.65 24.85
N TRP A 176 -20.36 22.97 24.78
CA TRP A 176 -19.57 23.56 23.68
C TRP A 176 -18.14 23.03 23.65
N LEU A 177 -17.52 22.84 24.81
CA LEU A 177 -16.15 22.33 24.97
C LEU A 177 -16.07 20.79 24.98
N ALA A 178 -17.20 20.11 24.93
CA ALA A 178 -17.23 18.66 25.02
C ALA A 178 -16.51 18.00 23.83
N ASP A 179 -15.86 16.86 24.06
CA ASP A 179 -15.35 15.97 23.03
C ASP A 179 -16.53 15.21 22.38
N TRP A 180 -17.14 15.87 21.40
CA TRP A 180 -18.30 15.33 20.68
C TRP A 180 -18.02 14.02 19.98
N PRO A 181 -16.89 13.81 19.30
CA PRO A 181 -16.55 12.52 18.71
C PRO A 181 -16.63 11.36 19.72
N THR A 182 -16.09 11.54 20.92
CA THR A 182 -16.19 10.53 21.99
C THR A 182 -17.64 10.35 22.49
N GLN A 183 -18.43 11.41 22.56
CA GLN A 183 -19.84 11.28 22.98
C GLN A 183 -20.66 10.53 21.92
N TRP A 184 -20.50 10.86 20.65
CA TRP A 184 -21.17 10.14 19.58
C TRP A 184 -20.73 8.68 19.46
N ALA A 185 -19.45 8.38 19.73
CA ALA A 185 -18.97 7.01 19.82
C ALA A 185 -19.70 6.23 20.90
N ARG A 186 -19.81 6.78 22.12
CA ARG A 186 -20.56 6.16 23.23
C ARG A 186 -22.05 5.97 22.91
N ARG A 187 -22.65 6.93 22.21
CA ARG A 187 -24.04 6.82 21.74
C ARG A 187 -24.16 5.65 20.75
N ASN A 188 -23.24 5.51 19.81
CA ASN A 188 -23.22 4.42 18.84
C ASN A 188 -22.97 3.07 19.53
N ASP A 189 -22.12 3.00 20.56
CA ASP A 189 -21.94 1.79 21.38
C ASP A 189 -23.25 1.39 22.09
N ALA A 190 -23.98 2.35 22.63
CA ALA A 190 -25.28 2.10 23.24
C ALA A 190 -26.34 1.66 22.21
N HIS A 191 -26.33 2.24 21.02
CA HIS A 191 -27.17 1.80 19.91
C HIS A 191 -26.83 0.37 19.50
N GLU A 192 -25.55 0.03 19.32
CA GLU A 192 -25.09 -1.33 19.01
C GLU A 192 -25.59 -2.33 20.05
N ALA A 193 -25.45 -2.02 21.32
CA ALA A 193 -25.91 -2.90 22.40
C ALA A 193 -27.43 -3.15 22.35
N ARG A 194 -28.24 -2.13 22.05
CA ARG A 194 -29.70 -2.26 21.86
C ARG A 194 -30.04 -3.13 20.65
N GLU A 195 -29.39 -2.86 19.50
CA GLU A 195 -29.63 -3.57 18.24
C GLU A 195 -29.18 -5.04 18.29
N LEU A 196 -28.12 -5.37 19.02
CA LEU A 196 -27.70 -6.76 19.24
C LEU A 196 -28.79 -7.59 19.92
N ILE A 197 -29.57 -6.98 20.78
CA ILE A 197 -30.71 -7.63 21.43
C ILE A 197 -31.93 -7.68 20.53
N ALA A 198 -32.27 -6.55 19.92
CA ALA A 198 -33.45 -6.41 19.08
C ALA A 198 -33.41 -7.28 17.80
N CYS A 199 -32.25 -7.36 17.17
CA CYS A 199 -32.03 -8.11 15.93
C CYS A 199 -31.52 -9.55 16.15
N ARG A 200 -31.47 -10.04 17.40
CA ARG A 200 -30.99 -11.39 17.68
C ARG A 200 -31.67 -12.48 16.85
N PRO A 201 -32.99 -12.45 16.59
CA PRO A 201 -33.66 -13.45 15.74
C PRO A 201 -33.14 -13.46 14.30
N LEU A 202 -32.80 -12.31 13.71
CA LEU A 202 -32.16 -12.21 12.39
C LEU A 202 -30.74 -12.77 12.44
N LEU A 203 -29.92 -12.29 13.38
CA LEU A 203 -28.49 -12.64 13.51
C LEU A 203 -28.29 -14.15 13.74
N ASP A 204 -29.23 -14.82 14.41
CA ASP A 204 -29.19 -16.25 14.67
C ASP A 204 -29.67 -17.11 13.50
N ARG A 205 -30.50 -16.55 12.58
CA ARG A 205 -31.17 -17.32 11.52
C ARG A 205 -30.67 -17.02 10.12
N VAL A 206 -29.96 -15.91 9.90
CA VAL A 206 -29.49 -15.51 8.57
C VAL A 206 -28.56 -16.54 7.94
N GLU A 207 -27.79 -17.24 8.74
CA GLU A 207 -26.93 -18.35 8.34
C GLU A 207 -27.35 -19.66 8.99
N THR A 208 -26.71 -20.77 8.63
CA THR A 208 -26.96 -22.09 9.23
C THR A 208 -26.49 -22.19 10.68
N ARG A 209 -25.65 -21.26 11.12
CA ARG A 209 -25.18 -21.10 12.50
C ARG A 209 -25.34 -19.64 12.88
N PRO A 210 -25.64 -19.36 14.16
CA PRO A 210 -25.67 -18.00 14.67
C PRO A 210 -24.39 -17.24 14.32
N LEU A 211 -24.53 -15.95 14.03
CA LEU A 211 -23.36 -15.08 13.85
C LEU A 211 -22.60 -14.92 15.17
N THR A 212 -21.30 -14.79 15.08
CA THR A 212 -20.48 -14.40 16.25
C THR A 212 -20.75 -12.96 16.64
N ASP A 213 -20.35 -12.58 17.85
CA ASP A 213 -20.50 -11.20 18.29
C ASP A 213 -19.73 -10.21 17.40
N GLU A 214 -18.53 -10.58 16.92
CA GLU A 214 -17.75 -9.77 15.96
C GLU A 214 -18.50 -9.57 14.63
N GLN A 215 -19.10 -10.64 14.10
CA GLN A 215 -19.92 -10.57 12.88
C GLN A 215 -21.19 -9.74 13.11
N ALA A 216 -21.88 -9.96 14.23
CA ALA A 216 -23.09 -9.23 14.57
C ALA A 216 -22.85 -7.72 14.71
N ARG A 217 -21.76 -7.32 15.36
CA ARG A 217 -21.33 -5.91 15.43
C ARG A 217 -21.05 -5.32 14.06
N ALA A 218 -20.35 -6.06 13.19
CA ALA A 218 -20.08 -5.61 11.83
C ALA A 218 -21.36 -5.46 11.00
N VAL A 219 -22.37 -6.28 11.25
CA VAL A 219 -23.70 -6.18 10.64
C VAL A 219 -24.44 -4.93 11.12
N ILE A 220 -24.44 -4.65 12.41
CA ILE A 220 -25.16 -3.52 13.01
C ILE A 220 -24.50 -2.18 12.68
N CYS A 221 -23.17 -2.09 12.74
CA CYS A 221 -22.42 -0.86 12.45
C CYS A 221 -22.79 -0.32 11.06
N PHE A 222 -23.58 0.74 10.98
CA PHE A 222 -24.11 1.31 9.75
C PHE A 222 -23.54 2.70 9.44
N ASP A 223 -22.20 2.80 9.56
CA ASP A 223 -21.50 4.03 9.19
C ASP A 223 -21.40 4.20 7.66
N ASN A 224 -21.11 5.42 7.19
CA ASN A 224 -20.95 5.70 5.75
C ASN A 224 -19.80 4.89 5.12
N ARG A 225 -18.72 4.64 5.87
CA ARG A 225 -17.56 3.90 5.44
C ARG A 225 -17.23 2.84 6.47
N VAL A 226 -17.43 1.59 6.12
CA VAL A 226 -17.15 0.45 7.01
C VAL A 226 -16.19 -0.49 6.32
N GLN A 227 -15.04 -0.70 6.94
CA GLN A 227 -14.07 -1.72 6.56
C GLN A 227 -14.12 -2.88 7.55
N VAL A 228 -14.27 -4.10 7.05
CA VAL A 228 -14.21 -5.32 7.84
C VAL A 228 -12.94 -6.08 7.51
N VAL A 229 -11.99 -6.05 8.43
CA VAL A 229 -10.71 -6.76 8.33
C VAL A 229 -10.86 -8.15 8.93
N ALA A 230 -10.87 -9.15 8.09
CA ALA A 230 -11.26 -10.51 8.47
C ALA A 230 -10.06 -11.48 8.45
N ALA A 231 -10.05 -12.45 9.35
CA ALA A 231 -9.13 -13.58 9.29
C ALA A 231 -9.59 -14.64 8.28
N ALA A 232 -8.68 -15.51 7.86
CA ALA A 232 -9.02 -16.65 7.00
C ALA A 232 -10.04 -17.55 7.66
N GLY A 233 -11.21 -17.76 7.03
CA GLY A 233 -12.28 -18.63 7.58
C GLY A 233 -13.14 -17.99 8.67
N SER A 234 -13.14 -16.65 8.82
CA SER A 234 -13.96 -15.93 9.81
C SER A 234 -15.39 -15.61 9.34
N GLY A 235 -15.79 -16.02 8.16
CA GLY A 235 -17.15 -15.83 7.64
C GLY A 235 -17.42 -14.48 6.98
N LYS A 236 -16.45 -13.91 6.27
CA LYS A 236 -16.57 -12.66 5.48
C LYS A 236 -17.90 -12.54 4.74
N THR A 237 -18.13 -13.47 3.83
CA THR A 237 -19.32 -13.46 2.97
C THR A 237 -20.62 -13.63 3.75
N SER A 238 -20.61 -14.38 4.87
CA SER A 238 -21.76 -14.48 5.78
C SER A 238 -22.12 -13.13 6.40
N THR A 239 -21.10 -12.40 6.86
CA THR A 239 -21.29 -11.07 7.44
C THR A 239 -21.85 -10.09 6.41
N MET A 240 -21.36 -10.16 5.17
CA MET A 240 -21.84 -9.30 4.09
C MET A 240 -23.32 -9.58 3.74
N VAL A 241 -23.71 -10.85 3.58
CA VAL A 241 -25.11 -11.24 3.34
C VAL A 241 -26.01 -10.83 4.51
N ALA A 242 -25.56 -11.04 5.74
CA ALA A 242 -26.29 -10.62 6.93
C ALA A 242 -26.47 -9.10 7.02
N LYS A 243 -25.47 -8.33 6.59
CA LYS A 243 -25.55 -6.86 6.49
C LYS A 243 -26.65 -6.41 5.55
N ALA A 244 -26.74 -7.02 4.37
CA ALA A 244 -27.82 -6.73 3.42
C ALA A 244 -29.19 -7.07 4.02
N ALA A 245 -29.32 -8.25 4.64
CA ALA A 245 -30.55 -8.66 5.31
C ALA A 245 -30.98 -7.71 6.43
N TYR A 246 -30.03 -7.27 7.26
CA TYR A 246 -30.26 -6.29 8.34
C TYR A 246 -30.75 -4.95 7.79
N ALA A 247 -30.06 -4.41 6.76
CA ALA A 247 -30.44 -3.14 6.14
C ALA A 247 -31.88 -3.16 5.61
N ILE A 248 -32.29 -4.30 5.04
CA ILE A 248 -33.65 -4.48 4.48
C ILE A 248 -34.69 -4.65 5.60
N GLU A 249 -34.42 -5.53 6.58
CA GLU A 249 -35.37 -5.80 7.67
C GLU A 249 -35.62 -4.57 8.54
N ARG A 250 -34.59 -3.73 8.73
CA ARG A 250 -34.70 -2.45 9.45
C ARG A 250 -35.26 -1.32 8.58
N GLY A 251 -35.55 -1.54 7.31
CA GLY A 251 -36.05 -0.53 6.40
C GLY A 251 -35.08 0.60 6.07
N MET A 252 -33.79 0.41 6.36
CA MET A 252 -32.74 1.43 6.15
C MET A 252 -32.46 1.65 4.66
N VAL A 253 -32.45 0.59 3.87
CA VAL A 253 -32.13 0.61 2.44
C VAL A 253 -33.07 -0.35 1.71
N ALA A 254 -33.69 0.12 0.63
CA ALA A 254 -34.51 -0.70 -0.23
C ALA A 254 -33.63 -1.74 -0.99
N PRO A 255 -34.12 -2.96 -1.22
CA PRO A 255 -33.32 -4.04 -1.82
C PRO A 255 -32.67 -3.68 -3.16
N GLU A 256 -33.38 -2.96 -4.03
CA GLU A 256 -32.91 -2.50 -5.33
C GLU A 256 -31.85 -1.39 -5.24
N ARG A 257 -31.65 -0.82 -4.07
CA ARG A 257 -30.64 0.20 -3.78
C ARG A 257 -29.39 -0.40 -3.11
N ILE A 258 -29.31 -1.74 -3.02
CA ILE A 258 -28.16 -2.48 -2.51
C ILE A 258 -27.45 -3.17 -3.67
N VAL A 259 -26.14 -3.02 -3.77
CA VAL A 259 -25.30 -3.80 -4.69
C VAL A 259 -24.20 -4.52 -3.95
N MET A 260 -24.02 -5.80 -4.24
CA MET A 260 -22.91 -6.61 -3.76
C MET A 260 -21.91 -6.85 -4.88
N LEU A 261 -20.66 -6.41 -4.70
CA LEU A 261 -19.60 -6.48 -5.68
C LEU A 261 -18.63 -7.61 -5.36
N ALA A 262 -18.41 -8.48 -6.33
CA ALA A 262 -17.50 -9.60 -6.24
C ALA A 262 -16.36 -9.47 -7.26
N PHE A 263 -15.24 -10.14 -7.00
CA PHE A 263 -14.04 -10.06 -7.83
C PHE A 263 -14.23 -10.73 -9.20
N ASN A 264 -14.89 -11.88 -9.25
CA ASN A 264 -15.11 -12.64 -10.47
C ASN A 264 -16.56 -13.18 -10.57
N LYS A 265 -16.90 -13.76 -11.71
CA LYS A 265 -18.24 -14.25 -12.00
C LYS A 265 -18.69 -15.38 -11.08
N ASP A 266 -17.79 -16.30 -10.75
CA ASP A 266 -18.10 -17.44 -9.88
C ASP A 266 -18.41 -16.97 -8.46
N ALA A 267 -17.60 -16.04 -7.95
CA ALA A 267 -17.82 -15.40 -6.65
C ALA A 267 -19.13 -14.62 -6.62
N ALA A 268 -19.47 -13.88 -7.68
CA ALA A 268 -20.76 -13.17 -7.78
C ALA A 268 -21.95 -14.15 -7.78
N THR A 269 -21.83 -15.27 -8.50
CA THR A 269 -22.87 -16.30 -8.55
C THR A 269 -23.04 -17.00 -7.19
N GLU A 270 -21.95 -17.32 -6.51
CA GLU A 270 -21.98 -17.90 -5.16
C GLU A 270 -22.58 -16.94 -4.15
N LEU A 271 -22.16 -15.67 -4.19
CA LEU A 271 -22.68 -14.61 -3.32
C LEU A 271 -24.19 -14.42 -3.51
N GLN A 272 -24.65 -14.38 -4.75
CA GLN A 272 -26.09 -14.30 -5.07
C GLN A 272 -26.86 -15.51 -4.50
N ALA A 273 -26.38 -16.71 -4.77
CA ALA A 273 -27.03 -17.93 -4.28
C ALA A 273 -27.03 -18.01 -2.74
N ARG A 274 -26.03 -17.45 -2.08
CA ARG A 274 -25.97 -17.39 -0.63
C ARG A 274 -26.93 -16.36 -0.05
N ALA A 275 -27.03 -15.19 -0.68
CA ALA A 275 -28.01 -14.16 -0.32
C ALA A 275 -29.44 -14.68 -0.47
N ASP A 276 -29.76 -15.31 -1.60
CA ASP A 276 -31.09 -15.88 -1.86
C ASP A 276 -31.49 -16.92 -0.79
N ARG A 277 -30.55 -17.81 -0.41
CA ARG A 277 -30.78 -18.79 0.66
C ARG A 277 -30.98 -18.15 2.04
N ALA A 278 -30.26 -17.10 2.34
CA ALA A 278 -30.37 -16.37 3.60
C ALA A 278 -31.70 -15.65 3.69
N PHE A 279 -32.13 -14.98 2.61
CA PHE A 279 -33.41 -14.28 2.54
C PHE A 279 -34.58 -15.24 2.65
N GLN A 280 -34.51 -16.42 2.04
CA GLN A 280 -35.50 -17.49 2.21
C GLN A 280 -35.61 -17.93 3.67
N ARG A 281 -34.49 -18.13 4.38
CA ARG A 281 -34.51 -18.52 5.81
C ARG A 281 -35.14 -17.46 6.72
N LEU A 282 -34.99 -16.19 6.37
CA LEU A 282 -35.57 -15.07 7.10
C LEU A 282 -37.03 -14.80 6.73
N GLY A 283 -37.59 -15.48 5.74
CA GLY A 283 -38.96 -15.22 5.24
C GLY A 283 -39.04 -14.02 4.29
N LEU A 284 -37.91 -13.56 3.79
CA LEU A 284 -37.77 -12.49 2.79
C LEU A 284 -37.65 -13.05 1.36
N GLY A 285 -38.28 -14.18 1.06
CA GLY A 285 -38.02 -14.95 -0.15
C GLY A 285 -38.37 -14.27 -1.49
N GLU A 286 -39.15 -13.20 -1.48
CA GLU A 286 -39.42 -12.37 -2.67
C GLU A 286 -38.43 -11.23 -2.88
N VAL A 287 -37.60 -10.95 -1.87
CA VAL A 287 -36.60 -9.88 -1.92
C VAL A 287 -35.36 -10.35 -2.69
N ARG A 288 -34.91 -9.52 -3.60
CA ARG A 288 -33.72 -9.79 -4.40
C ARG A 288 -32.76 -8.63 -4.33
N VAL A 289 -31.55 -8.91 -3.83
CA VAL A 289 -30.39 -8.00 -3.87
C VAL A 289 -29.49 -8.47 -4.99
N GLU A 290 -28.91 -7.55 -5.71
CA GLU A 290 -28.08 -7.85 -6.87
C GLU A 290 -26.62 -8.05 -6.53
N ALA A 291 -26.06 -9.23 -6.86
CA ALA A 291 -24.63 -9.49 -6.83
C ALA A 291 -24.03 -9.39 -8.24
N ARG A 292 -23.04 -8.53 -8.44
CA ARG A 292 -22.36 -8.28 -9.71
C ARG A 292 -20.84 -8.34 -9.57
N THR A 293 -20.15 -8.56 -10.69
CA THR A 293 -18.72 -8.22 -10.74
C THR A 293 -18.53 -6.72 -10.96
N PHE A 294 -17.38 -6.20 -10.54
CA PHE A 294 -16.99 -4.80 -10.82
C PHE A 294 -17.10 -4.46 -12.30
N HIS A 295 -16.61 -5.32 -13.18
CA HIS A 295 -16.68 -5.11 -14.63
C HIS A 295 -18.10 -5.14 -15.18
N ALA A 296 -18.97 -6.03 -14.68
CA ALA A 296 -20.37 -6.05 -15.09
C ALA A 296 -21.09 -4.74 -14.71
N LEU A 297 -20.79 -4.21 -13.52
CA LEU A 297 -21.29 -2.91 -13.09
C LEU A 297 -20.71 -1.77 -13.94
N GLY A 298 -19.37 -1.75 -14.15
CA GLY A 298 -18.70 -0.74 -14.98
C GLY A 298 -19.28 -0.68 -16.38
N ARG A 299 -19.46 -1.86 -17.02
CA ARG A 299 -20.08 -1.97 -18.34
C ARG A 299 -21.51 -1.41 -18.37
N HIS A 300 -22.30 -1.66 -17.32
CA HIS A 300 -23.64 -1.12 -17.18
C HIS A 300 -23.64 0.41 -17.05
N ILE A 301 -22.76 0.97 -16.24
CA ILE A 301 -22.62 2.42 -16.05
C ILE A 301 -22.27 3.10 -17.37
N ILE A 302 -21.27 2.60 -18.10
CA ILE A 302 -20.86 3.16 -19.40
C ILE A 302 -22.04 3.09 -20.38
N ALA A 303 -22.75 1.95 -20.47
CA ALA A 303 -23.87 1.79 -21.36
C ALA A 303 -24.99 2.81 -21.09
N GLN A 304 -25.30 3.06 -19.81
CA GLN A 304 -26.29 4.04 -19.41
C GLN A 304 -25.85 5.48 -19.67
N ALA A 305 -24.59 5.79 -19.38
CA ALA A 305 -24.05 7.14 -19.56
C ALA A 305 -23.86 7.53 -21.02
N THR A 306 -23.53 6.57 -21.90
CA THR A 306 -23.21 6.84 -23.31
C THR A 306 -24.32 6.42 -24.29
N GLY A 307 -25.31 5.67 -23.83
CA GLY A 307 -26.35 5.05 -24.68
C GLY A 307 -25.82 3.90 -25.55
N ARG A 308 -24.59 3.45 -25.38
CA ARG A 308 -23.96 2.36 -26.14
C ARG A 308 -23.27 1.36 -25.21
N MET A 309 -23.48 0.07 -25.49
CA MET A 309 -22.79 -0.98 -24.77
C MET A 309 -21.32 -1.01 -25.23
N PRO A 310 -20.34 -0.86 -24.33
CA PRO A 310 -18.95 -0.94 -24.71
C PRO A 310 -18.59 -2.34 -25.19
N GLN A 311 -17.83 -2.42 -26.28
CA GLN A 311 -17.28 -3.66 -26.80
C GLN A 311 -15.96 -3.96 -26.08
N VAL A 312 -15.73 -5.23 -25.79
CA VAL A 312 -14.46 -5.68 -25.24
C VAL A 312 -13.92 -6.74 -26.19
N PRO A 313 -12.86 -6.45 -26.95
CA PRO A 313 -12.28 -7.43 -27.86
C PRO A 313 -11.89 -8.71 -27.14
N GLU A 314 -12.03 -9.85 -27.79
CA GLU A 314 -11.73 -11.14 -27.16
C GLU A 314 -10.24 -11.23 -26.75
N TRP A 315 -9.35 -10.69 -27.56
CA TRP A 315 -7.92 -10.62 -27.25
C TRP A 315 -7.60 -9.73 -26.04
N ALA A 316 -8.42 -8.75 -25.70
CA ALA A 316 -8.23 -7.95 -24.50
C ALA A 316 -8.60 -8.69 -23.21
N VAL A 317 -9.41 -9.76 -23.32
CA VAL A 317 -9.87 -10.60 -22.20
C VAL A 317 -9.05 -11.86 -22.06
N ASP A 318 -8.86 -12.58 -23.16
CA ASP A 318 -8.10 -13.85 -23.17
C ASP A 318 -6.61 -13.59 -23.08
N SER A 319 -5.98 -14.23 -22.10
CA SER A 319 -4.56 -14.02 -21.81
C SER A 319 -3.64 -14.47 -22.96
N THR A 320 -4.03 -15.49 -23.70
CA THR A 320 -3.22 -16.05 -24.79
C THR A 320 -3.37 -15.18 -26.04
N GLN A 321 -4.60 -14.80 -26.38
CA GLN A 321 -4.85 -13.91 -27.53
C GLN A 321 -4.24 -12.53 -27.30
N GLY A 322 -4.36 -11.98 -26.09
CA GLY A 322 -3.73 -10.70 -25.72
C GLY A 322 -2.20 -10.74 -25.81
N PHE A 323 -1.58 -11.86 -25.46
CA PHE A 323 -0.16 -12.06 -25.65
C PHE A 323 0.21 -12.04 -27.13
N HIS A 324 -0.53 -12.73 -27.99
CA HIS A 324 -0.30 -12.73 -29.44
C HIS A 324 -0.50 -11.34 -30.05
N ARG A 325 -1.57 -10.64 -29.63
CA ARG A 325 -1.82 -9.26 -30.11
C ARG A 325 -0.67 -8.32 -29.76
N LEU A 326 -0.17 -8.45 -28.54
CA LEU A 326 0.98 -7.66 -28.07
C LEU A 326 2.25 -8.02 -28.86
N ALA A 327 2.49 -9.29 -29.17
CA ALA A 327 3.60 -9.70 -30.00
C ALA A 327 3.52 -9.08 -31.41
N GLU A 328 2.33 -9.07 -32.04
CA GLU A 328 2.10 -8.43 -33.35
C GLU A 328 2.43 -6.92 -33.33
N ILE A 329 2.01 -6.21 -32.25
CA ILE A 329 2.31 -4.78 -32.06
C ILE A 329 3.81 -4.57 -31.95
N ILE A 330 4.50 -5.37 -31.13
CA ILE A 330 5.94 -5.28 -30.94
C ILE A 330 6.70 -5.59 -32.23
N ASP A 331 6.30 -6.62 -32.99
CA ASP A 331 6.94 -6.96 -34.25
C ASP A 331 6.75 -5.84 -35.29
N ALA A 332 5.55 -5.25 -35.34
CA ALA A 332 5.31 -4.09 -36.21
C ALA A 332 6.18 -2.88 -35.82
N LEU A 333 6.45 -2.66 -34.54
CA LEU A 333 7.34 -1.60 -34.05
C LEU A 333 8.81 -1.91 -34.41
N LYS A 334 9.25 -3.15 -34.27
CA LYS A 334 10.58 -3.62 -34.66
C LYS A 334 10.83 -3.43 -36.19
N ASP A 335 9.80 -3.67 -37.01
CA ASP A 335 9.88 -3.53 -38.45
C ASP A 335 9.93 -2.06 -38.91
N ARG A 336 9.26 -1.16 -38.18
CA ARG A 336 9.22 0.26 -38.49
C ARG A 336 10.43 1.04 -37.99
N SER A 337 11.08 0.59 -36.92
CA SER A 337 12.14 1.33 -36.25
C SER A 337 13.31 0.43 -35.87
N LEU A 338 14.45 0.64 -36.56
CA LEU A 338 15.70 -0.01 -36.20
C LEU A 338 16.13 0.36 -34.78
N HIS A 339 15.88 1.60 -34.34
CA HIS A 339 16.16 2.04 -32.97
C HIS A 339 15.38 1.24 -31.95
N PHE A 340 14.05 1.08 -32.15
CA PHE A 340 13.22 0.27 -31.26
C PHE A 340 13.69 -1.19 -31.20
N ARG A 341 14.03 -1.78 -32.38
CA ARG A 341 14.57 -3.14 -32.44
C ARG A 341 15.86 -3.28 -31.63
N THR A 342 16.80 -2.36 -31.82
CA THR A 342 18.06 -2.36 -31.07
C THR A 342 17.84 -2.21 -29.57
N GLN A 343 16.95 -1.33 -29.14
CA GLN A 343 16.61 -1.16 -27.71
C GLN A 343 15.95 -2.42 -27.13
N TRP A 344 15.08 -3.08 -27.89
CA TRP A 344 14.45 -4.34 -27.50
C TRP A 344 15.49 -5.45 -27.28
N ASP A 345 16.42 -5.60 -28.24
CA ASP A 345 17.51 -6.56 -28.15
C ASP A 345 18.46 -6.24 -26.99
N MET A 346 18.82 -4.99 -26.85
CA MET A 346 19.63 -4.51 -25.71
C MET A 346 18.97 -4.83 -24.36
N PHE A 347 17.67 -4.54 -24.23
CA PHE A 347 16.98 -4.86 -22.99
C PHE A 347 17.01 -6.36 -22.70
N ARG A 348 16.74 -7.20 -23.69
CA ARG A 348 16.65 -8.65 -23.56
C ARG A 348 18.00 -9.31 -23.31
N LEU A 349 19.02 -8.93 -24.06
CA LEU A 349 20.33 -9.59 -24.04
C LEU A 349 21.26 -9.04 -22.97
N VAL A 350 21.30 -7.72 -22.83
CA VAL A 350 22.27 -7.04 -21.97
C VAL A 350 21.71 -6.79 -20.57
N PHE A 351 20.41 -6.42 -20.46
CA PHE A 351 19.77 -6.05 -19.21
C PHE A 351 18.72 -7.01 -18.69
N GLY A 352 18.32 -8.03 -19.48
CA GLY A 352 17.24 -8.97 -19.17
C GLY A 352 17.61 -10.10 -18.23
N ARG A 353 18.71 -10.00 -17.52
CA ARG A 353 19.17 -11.04 -16.59
C ARG A 353 18.33 -11.10 -15.34
N ASP A 354 18.42 -12.22 -14.63
CA ASP A 354 17.92 -12.35 -13.27
C ASP A 354 18.56 -11.27 -12.40
N LEU A 355 17.76 -10.30 -11.99
CA LEU A 355 18.21 -9.22 -11.14
C LEU A 355 18.07 -9.64 -9.66
N PRO A 356 19.01 -9.25 -8.82
CA PRO A 356 18.84 -9.39 -7.38
C PRO A 356 17.63 -8.60 -6.90
N VAL A 357 17.07 -8.98 -5.77
CA VAL A 357 15.96 -8.28 -5.12
C VAL A 357 16.36 -6.81 -4.91
N ILE A 358 15.47 -5.88 -5.27
CA ILE A 358 15.70 -4.43 -5.08
C ILE A 358 16.09 -4.15 -3.62
N GLY A 359 17.24 -3.49 -3.42
CA GLY A 359 17.77 -3.16 -2.09
C GLY A 359 18.50 -4.29 -1.38
N GLY A 360 18.63 -5.47 -1.99
CA GLY A 360 19.52 -6.54 -1.51
C GLY A 360 20.96 -6.35 -1.98
N PRO A 361 21.95 -6.93 -1.29
CA PRO A 361 23.30 -6.98 -1.81
C PRO A 361 23.29 -7.70 -3.15
N LEU A 362 24.11 -7.24 -4.10
CA LEU A 362 24.37 -7.92 -5.37
C LEU A 362 24.88 -9.33 -5.06
N GLU A 363 24.00 -10.33 -5.16
CA GLU A 363 24.40 -11.71 -4.93
C GLU A 363 25.17 -12.19 -6.16
N ALA A 364 26.37 -12.71 -5.91
CA ALA A 364 27.08 -13.45 -6.91
C ALA A 364 26.27 -14.67 -7.37
N GLU A 365 26.33 -14.98 -8.64
CA GLU A 365 25.66 -16.18 -9.20
C GLU A 365 26.47 -17.45 -8.96
N GLU A 366 27.78 -17.30 -8.82
CA GLU A 366 28.76 -18.37 -8.62
C GLU A 366 29.80 -17.99 -7.58
N TRP A 367 30.35 -18.98 -6.92
CA TRP A 367 31.43 -18.81 -5.92
C TRP A 367 32.57 -19.80 -6.17
N ASP A 368 33.78 -19.30 -6.16
CA ASP A 368 34.98 -20.16 -6.24
C ASP A 368 35.23 -20.91 -4.93
N LYS A 369 36.36 -21.65 -4.92
CA LYS A 369 36.78 -22.42 -3.74
C LYS A 369 37.09 -21.55 -2.50
N ASP A 370 37.45 -20.31 -2.72
CA ASP A 370 37.85 -19.35 -1.69
C ASP A 370 36.63 -18.47 -1.25
N GLY A 371 35.45 -18.68 -1.84
CA GLY A 371 34.23 -17.97 -1.52
C GLY A 371 34.08 -16.61 -2.24
N GLN A 372 34.97 -16.35 -3.24
CA GLN A 372 34.83 -15.16 -4.08
C GLN A 372 33.64 -15.31 -5.02
N GLY A 373 32.74 -14.32 -5.02
CA GLY A 373 31.56 -14.29 -5.87
C GLY A 373 31.86 -13.81 -7.29
N TYR A 374 31.11 -14.33 -8.26
CA TYR A 374 31.22 -14.02 -9.69
C TYR A 374 29.82 -13.97 -10.34
N VAL A 375 29.76 -13.22 -11.44
CA VAL A 375 28.61 -13.20 -12.36
C VAL A 375 29.05 -13.80 -13.69
N ARG A 376 28.21 -14.62 -14.32
CA ARG A 376 28.53 -15.26 -15.60
C ARG A 376 28.01 -14.43 -16.78
N THR A 377 28.84 -14.17 -17.78
CA THR A 377 28.49 -13.43 -19.00
C THR A 377 27.77 -14.33 -20.02
N LEU A 378 27.18 -13.75 -21.06
CA LEU A 378 26.64 -14.48 -22.21
C LEU A 378 27.72 -15.33 -22.90
N GLN A 379 28.95 -14.85 -22.95
CA GLN A 379 30.11 -15.55 -23.50
C GLN A 379 30.61 -16.69 -22.58
N GLY A 380 30.11 -16.79 -21.36
CA GLY A 380 30.45 -17.86 -20.41
C GLY A 380 31.59 -17.52 -19.47
N GLU A 381 32.12 -16.31 -19.53
CA GLU A 381 33.18 -15.85 -18.62
C GLU A 381 32.62 -15.55 -17.23
N ARG A 382 33.50 -15.60 -16.22
CA ARG A 382 33.22 -15.21 -14.84
C ARG A 382 33.77 -13.80 -14.60
N VAL A 383 32.91 -12.83 -14.39
CA VAL A 383 33.27 -11.44 -14.07
C VAL A 383 32.93 -11.11 -12.62
N ARG A 384 33.54 -10.10 -12.04
CA ARG A 384 33.43 -9.79 -10.61
C ARG A 384 32.19 -8.99 -10.24
N GLY A 385 31.66 -8.26 -11.20
CA GLY A 385 30.52 -7.36 -10.96
C GLY A 385 29.49 -7.38 -12.05
N ILE A 386 28.28 -6.90 -11.72
CA ILE A 386 27.18 -6.79 -12.68
C ILE A 386 27.48 -5.74 -13.78
N GLU A 387 28.17 -4.67 -13.45
CA GLU A 387 28.51 -3.61 -14.41
C GLU A 387 29.49 -4.13 -15.46
N GLU A 388 30.51 -4.89 -15.04
CA GLU A 388 31.43 -5.58 -15.93
C GLU A 388 30.70 -6.61 -16.79
N CYS A 389 29.73 -7.30 -16.23
CA CYS A 389 28.91 -8.27 -16.96
C CYS A 389 28.08 -7.60 -18.05
N VAL A 390 27.43 -6.48 -17.74
CA VAL A 390 26.66 -5.69 -18.70
C VAL A 390 27.54 -5.20 -19.85
N ILE A 391 28.76 -4.74 -19.55
CA ILE A 391 29.74 -4.35 -20.59
C ILE A 391 30.13 -5.56 -21.47
N ALA A 392 30.43 -6.69 -20.84
CA ALA A 392 30.80 -7.91 -21.55
C ALA A 392 29.66 -8.43 -22.46
N ASP A 393 28.45 -8.43 -21.96
CA ASP A 393 27.26 -8.85 -22.70
C ASP A 393 26.94 -7.91 -23.88
N TRP A 394 27.19 -6.58 -23.69
CA TRP A 394 27.09 -5.62 -24.79
C TRP A 394 28.17 -5.83 -25.86
N LEU A 395 29.41 -6.11 -25.46
CA LEU A 395 30.48 -6.46 -26.39
C LEU A 395 30.16 -7.74 -27.19
N PHE A 396 29.64 -8.75 -26.50
CA PHE A 396 29.21 -9.98 -27.14
C PHE A 396 28.08 -9.74 -28.17
N TYR A 397 27.06 -8.99 -27.76
CA TYR A 397 25.94 -8.62 -28.65
C TYR A 397 26.43 -7.93 -29.93
N ASN A 398 27.43 -7.04 -29.81
CA ASN A 398 28.00 -6.28 -30.92
C ASN A 398 29.14 -7.01 -31.66
N GLY A 399 29.42 -8.28 -31.33
CA GLY A 399 30.43 -9.08 -32.00
C GLY A 399 31.88 -8.63 -31.78
N VAL A 400 32.10 -7.83 -30.73
CA VAL A 400 33.43 -7.32 -30.37
C VAL A 400 34.22 -8.37 -29.63
N ALA A 401 35.36 -8.78 -30.21
CA ALA A 401 36.29 -9.70 -29.54
C ALA A 401 37.00 -8.99 -28.37
N TYR A 402 36.98 -9.58 -27.23
CA TYR A 402 37.64 -9.07 -26.03
C TYR A 402 38.25 -10.20 -25.18
N THR A 403 39.12 -9.84 -24.23
CA THR A 403 39.64 -10.73 -23.19
C THR A 403 39.46 -10.06 -21.84
N TYR A 404 38.78 -10.72 -20.89
CA TYR A 404 38.56 -10.21 -19.56
C TYR A 404 39.77 -10.44 -18.64
N GLU A 405 40.14 -9.45 -17.83
CA GLU A 405 41.24 -9.46 -16.84
C GLU A 405 42.61 -9.94 -17.40
N ARG A 406 42.98 -9.53 -18.60
CA ARG A 406 44.25 -9.88 -19.19
C ARG A 406 45.41 -9.20 -18.43
N ARG A 407 46.36 -10.04 -17.97
CA ARG A 407 47.58 -9.56 -17.32
C ARG A 407 48.53 -8.98 -18.36
N HIS A 408 49.05 -7.77 -18.09
CA HIS A 408 50.08 -7.19 -18.88
C HIS A 408 51.29 -6.85 -18.01
N ALA A 409 52.50 -7.24 -18.42
CA ALA A 409 53.77 -6.95 -17.75
C ALA A 409 54.34 -5.65 -18.35
N PHE A 410 54.58 -4.67 -17.48
CA PHE A 410 55.36 -3.49 -17.87
C PHE A 410 56.80 -3.61 -17.39
N ASP A 411 57.73 -3.12 -18.21
CA ASP A 411 59.08 -2.81 -17.76
C ASP A 411 59.07 -1.41 -17.09
N ALA A 412 59.13 -1.42 -15.77
CA ALA A 412 59.00 -0.17 -14.98
C ALA A 412 60.38 0.47 -14.65
N GLY A 413 61.39 0.20 -15.48
CA GLY A 413 62.72 0.80 -15.36
C GLY A 413 63.30 0.68 -13.90
N THR A 414 64.25 -0.18 -13.72
CA THR A 414 65.19 -0.32 -12.59
C THR A 414 64.79 -1.02 -11.33
N ASP A 415 63.50 -1.15 -10.92
CA ASP A 415 63.18 -1.91 -9.72
C ASP A 415 61.76 -2.55 -9.78
N GLY A 416 61.58 -3.66 -10.58
CA GLY A 416 60.44 -4.57 -10.47
C GLY A 416 59.36 -4.40 -11.54
N TYR A 417 59.03 -5.52 -12.14
CA TYR A 417 57.87 -5.65 -13.03
C TYR A 417 56.60 -5.41 -12.25
N ARG A 418 55.84 -4.36 -12.55
CA ARG A 418 54.48 -4.20 -12.08
C ARG A 418 53.50 -4.86 -13.05
N GLN A 419 52.71 -5.80 -12.60
CA GLN A 419 51.63 -6.39 -13.39
C GLN A 419 50.41 -5.48 -13.31
N TYR A 420 49.99 -4.95 -14.49
CA TYR A 420 48.70 -4.28 -14.65
C TYR A 420 47.68 -5.26 -15.15
N ARG A 421 46.45 -5.14 -14.71
CA ARG A 421 45.32 -6.00 -15.08
C ARG A 421 44.14 -5.10 -15.39
N ALA A 422 43.91 -4.87 -16.69
CA ALA A 422 42.74 -4.16 -17.16
C ALA A 422 41.49 -5.06 -17.07
N ASP A 423 40.33 -4.47 -16.93
CA ASP A 423 39.09 -5.24 -16.90
C ASP A 423 38.82 -5.88 -18.26
N PHE A 424 39.01 -5.13 -19.35
CA PHE A 424 38.89 -5.65 -20.71
C PHE A 424 40.10 -5.29 -21.56
N HIS A 425 40.40 -6.15 -22.52
CA HIS A 425 41.43 -5.92 -23.55
C HIS A 425 40.84 -6.31 -24.92
N TYR A 426 41.04 -5.47 -25.91
CA TYR A 426 40.58 -5.65 -27.28
C TYR A 426 41.77 -6.07 -28.16
N PRO A 427 41.96 -7.37 -28.46
CA PRO A 427 43.20 -7.87 -29.07
C PRO A 427 43.46 -7.34 -30.49
N GLY A 428 42.41 -7.02 -31.25
CA GLY A 428 42.53 -6.52 -32.60
C GLY A 428 43.21 -5.15 -32.74
N VAL A 429 43.19 -4.33 -31.67
CA VAL A 429 43.68 -2.94 -31.67
C VAL A 429 44.58 -2.63 -30.49
N ALA A 430 44.98 -3.64 -29.70
CA ALA A 430 45.82 -3.52 -28.49
C ALA A 430 45.35 -2.43 -27.51
N LEU A 431 44.04 -2.26 -27.41
CA LEU A 431 43.36 -1.31 -26.53
C LEU A 431 42.98 -1.97 -25.19
N TYR A 432 43.21 -1.25 -24.10
CA TYR A 432 42.84 -1.66 -22.75
C TYR A 432 41.71 -0.79 -22.23
N HIS A 433 40.79 -1.42 -21.47
CA HIS A 433 39.61 -0.74 -20.97
C HIS A 433 39.45 -1.04 -19.46
N ASP A 434 39.37 0.02 -18.66
CA ASP A 434 39.12 -0.03 -17.23
C ASP A 434 37.70 0.52 -16.95
N HIS A 435 36.95 -0.19 -16.14
CA HIS A 435 35.67 0.26 -15.64
C HIS A 435 35.77 0.64 -14.15
N LEU A 436 35.47 1.91 -13.87
CA LEU A 436 35.55 2.47 -12.52
C LEU A 436 34.17 2.41 -11.82
N GLY A 437 34.01 1.48 -10.88
CA GLY A 437 32.82 1.31 -10.05
C GLY A 437 32.62 2.45 -9.04
N SER A 438 31.37 2.71 -8.63
CA SER A 438 31.01 3.83 -7.73
C SER A 438 31.12 3.50 -6.24
N GLU A 439 31.26 2.26 -5.83
CA GLU A 439 31.29 1.89 -4.43
C GLU A 439 32.46 0.96 -4.09
N GLY A 440 33.33 1.48 -3.19
CA GLY A 440 33.97 0.83 -2.05
C GLY A 440 34.71 -0.50 -2.21
N HIS A 441 34.77 -1.08 -3.39
CA HIS A 441 35.92 -1.88 -3.73
C HIS A 441 36.97 -0.89 -4.21
N GLU A 442 37.43 -0.04 -3.27
CA GLU A 442 38.83 0.35 -3.28
C GLU A 442 39.59 -0.96 -3.43
N ARG A 443 39.84 -1.41 -4.63
CA ARG A 443 41.09 -2.07 -4.91
C ARG A 443 42.06 -1.09 -4.27
N ALA A 444 42.65 -1.53 -3.12
CA ALA A 444 43.73 -0.79 -2.52
C ALA A 444 44.56 -0.31 -3.69
N PRO A 445 44.78 1.02 -3.82
CA PRO A 445 45.44 1.51 -5.01
C PRO A 445 46.77 0.79 -5.05
N ALA A 446 46.92 -0.15 -5.97
CA ALA A 446 48.23 -0.63 -6.31
C ALA A 446 48.90 0.64 -6.89
N HIS A 447 49.22 1.56 -5.93
CA HIS A 447 49.95 2.80 -6.10
C HIS A 447 49.53 3.60 -7.35
N HIS A 448 48.37 4.29 -7.29
CA HIS A 448 48.06 5.40 -8.19
C HIS A 448 48.69 6.68 -7.71
N GLY A 449 49.98 6.66 -7.61
CA GLY A 449 50.80 7.85 -7.48
C GLY A 449 51.65 7.94 -8.73
N GLY A 450 51.14 8.45 -9.80
CA GLY A 450 51.94 8.67 -11.02
C GLY A 450 51.13 9.27 -12.12
N ALA A 451 51.65 10.38 -12.64
CA ALA A 451 51.20 11.03 -13.87
C ALA A 451 50.93 10.03 -15.01
N PRO A 452 50.09 10.37 -16.02
CA PRO A 452 49.80 9.51 -17.17
C PRO A 452 51.13 8.98 -17.70
N VAL A 453 51.29 7.65 -17.73
CA VAL A 453 52.45 7.01 -18.29
C VAL A 453 52.31 7.18 -19.81
N THR A 454 52.76 8.33 -20.34
CA THR A 454 53.05 8.57 -21.72
C THR A 454 54.42 8.00 -22.09
N GLY A 455 54.50 6.68 -22.14
CA GLY A 455 55.73 6.02 -22.52
C GLY A 455 55.49 4.55 -22.74
N GLY A 456 55.24 4.17 -24.02
CA GLY A 456 55.14 2.76 -24.38
C GLY A 456 53.89 2.36 -25.15
N GLY A 457 53.29 3.21 -26.02
CA GLY A 457 52.38 2.77 -27.07
C GLY A 457 51.07 2.05 -26.65
N ILE A 458 50.71 2.07 -25.37
CA ILE A 458 49.50 1.38 -24.86
C ILE A 458 48.37 2.39 -24.79
N GLU A 459 47.31 2.14 -25.56
CA GLU A 459 46.10 2.95 -25.53
C GLU A 459 45.10 2.45 -24.51
N ARG A 460 44.48 3.37 -23.78
CA ARG A 460 43.51 3.05 -22.73
C ARG A 460 42.25 3.85 -22.86
N ILE A 461 41.12 3.22 -22.59
CA ILE A 461 39.84 3.87 -22.33
C ILE A 461 39.39 3.61 -20.89
N GLN A 462 38.70 4.58 -20.34
CA GLN A 462 38.07 4.45 -19.03
C GLN A 462 36.58 4.74 -19.13
N THR A 463 35.81 3.87 -18.57
CA THR A 463 34.35 4.06 -18.38
C THR A 463 34.03 4.08 -16.89
N THR A 464 32.87 4.63 -16.53
CA THR A 464 32.47 4.78 -15.15
C THR A 464 31.05 4.29 -14.92
N SER A 465 30.74 3.90 -13.68
CA SER A 465 29.37 3.58 -13.27
C SER A 465 28.38 4.71 -13.58
N HIS A 466 28.80 5.97 -13.51
CA HIS A 466 27.96 7.10 -13.90
C HIS A 466 27.56 7.04 -15.37
N GLN A 467 28.50 6.75 -16.26
CA GLN A 467 28.22 6.61 -17.69
C GLN A 467 27.31 5.42 -17.98
N LEU A 468 27.41 4.33 -17.19
CA LEU A 468 26.48 3.21 -17.31
C LEU A 468 25.06 3.63 -16.90
N ARG A 469 24.92 4.35 -15.78
CA ARG A 469 23.62 4.84 -15.29
C ARG A 469 22.94 5.81 -16.23
N THR A 470 23.74 6.65 -16.93
CA THR A 470 23.21 7.59 -17.95
C THR A 470 22.96 6.92 -19.29
N GLY A 471 23.55 5.76 -19.56
CA GLY A 471 23.54 5.10 -20.87
C GLY A 471 24.64 5.60 -21.83
N ASP A 472 25.37 6.65 -21.47
CA ASP A 472 26.43 7.24 -22.30
C ASP A 472 27.61 6.27 -22.52
N LEU A 473 27.75 5.26 -21.61
CA LEU A 473 28.81 4.26 -21.70
C LEU A 473 28.82 3.59 -23.06
N PHE A 474 27.68 3.10 -23.53
CA PHE A 474 27.57 2.31 -24.74
C PHE A 474 27.86 3.16 -26.00
N VAL A 475 27.39 4.40 -26.01
CA VAL A 475 27.66 5.34 -27.11
C VAL A 475 29.15 5.63 -27.19
N ARG A 476 29.77 6.04 -26.08
CA ARG A 476 31.20 6.40 -26.03
C ARG A 476 32.10 5.21 -26.29
N LEU A 477 31.77 4.04 -25.75
CA LEU A 477 32.54 2.82 -25.99
C LEU A 477 32.44 2.41 -27.47
N GLY A 478 31.25 2.46 -28.08
CA GLY A 478 31.03 2.18 -29.48
C GLY A 478 31.78 3.11 -30.38
N GLU A 479 31.75 4.43 -30.12
CA GLU A 479 32.54 5.43 -30.85
C GLU A 479 34.05 5.20 -30.74
N ALA A 480 34.53 4.92 -29.51
CA ALA A 480 35.94 4.67 -29.26
C ALA A 480 36.46 3.41 -29.98
N LEU A 481 35.64 2.35 -30.04
CA LEU A 481 35.96 1.12 -30.75
C LEU A 481 35.92 1.33 -32.27
N SER A 482 34.89 2.01 -32.79
CA SER A 482 34.73 2.29 -34.23
C SER A 482 35.82 3.19 -34.77
N GLN A 483 36.23 4.20 -34.02
CA GLN A 483 37.38 5.09 -34.38
C GLN A 483 38.70 4.32 -34.57
N ARG A 484 38.79 3.11 -33.99
CA ARG A 484 39.95 2.21 -34.07
C ARG A 484 39.77 1.07 -35.03
N GLY A 485 38.72 1.11 -35.85
CA GLY A 485 38.44 0.14 -36.89
C GLY A 485 37.77 -1.13 -36.41
N ILE A 486 37.21 -1.16 -35.20
CA ILE A 486 36.36 -2.25 -34.76
C ILE A 486 34.93 -1.93 -35.17
N GLU A 487 34.41 -2.68 -36.13
CA GLU A 487 33.02 -2.57 -36.54
C GLU A 487 32.11 -3.24 -35.52
N LEU A 488 31.01 -2.57 -35.18
CA LEU A 488 29.96 -3.13 -34.34
C LEU A 488 28.98 -3.90 -35.22
N ASP A 489 28.76 -5.16 -34.92
CA ASP A 489 27.84 -6.09 -35.60
C ASP A 489 26.74 -6.55 -34.61
N PRO A 490 25.69 -5.71 -34.40
CA PRO A 490 24.61 -6.05 -33.50
C PRO A 490 23.86 -7.29 -34.02
N ASN A 491 23.94 -8.40 -33.28
CA ASN A 491 23.30 -9.64 -33.65
C ASN A 491 22.63 -10.31 -32.45
N PRO A 492 21.27 -10.26 -32.33
CA PRO A 492 20.54 -10.88 -31.26
C PRO A 492 20.53 -12.41 -31.31
N ASP A 493 20.80 -12.99 -32.47
CA ASP A 493 20.80 -14.44 -32.71
C ASP A 493 22.21 -15.04 -32.67
N ARG A 494 23.19 -14.30 -32.15
CA ARG A 494 24.56 -14.78 -31.99
C ARG A 494 24.59 -16.04 -31.16
N GLU A 495 25.24 -17.11 -31.70
CA GLU A 495 25.35 -18.41 -31.05
C GLU A 495 26.01 -18.28 -29.69
N LEU A 496 25.30 -18.75 -28.64
CA LEU A 496 25.80 -18.75 -27.28
C LEU A 496 26.78 -19.89 -27.06
N PRO A 497 27.97 -19.63 -26.51
CA PRO A 497 28.92 -20.71 -26.22
C PRO A 497 28.39 -21.62 -25.12
N ASP A 498 28.89 -22.86 -25.10
CA ASP A 498 28.60 -23.81 -24.04
C ASP A 498 28.99 -23.24 -22.67
N GLY A 499 28.01 -23.15 -21.76
CA GLY A 499 28.18 -22.58 -20.43
C GLY A 499 27.96 -21.06 -20.34
N GLY A 500 27.58 -20.41 -21.41
CA GLY A 500 27.14 -19.00 -21.37
C GLY A 500 25.84 -18.81 -20.58
N ALA A 501 25.64 -17.59 -20.08
CA ALA A 501 24.37 -17.22 -19.44
C ALA A 501 23.25 -17.22 -20.49
N THR A 502 22.03 -17.53 -20.05
CA THR A 502 20.87 -17.53 -20.95
C THR A 502 20.24 -16.15 -20.95
N PRO A 503 20.07 -15.50 -22.11
CA PRO A 503 19.37 -14.21 -22.19
C PRO A 503 17.88 -14.37 -21.89
N MET A 504 17.20 -13.26 -21.64
CA MET A 504 15.76 -13.24 -21.47
C MET A 504 15.06 -13.64 -22.78
N PRO A 505 14.19 -14.66 -22.80
CA PRO A 505 13.38 -14.99 -23.97
C PRO A 505 12.44 -13.83 -24.36
N ASP A 506 12.15 -13.69 -25.65
CA ASP A 506 11.16 -12.71 -26.14
C ASP A 506 9.80 -12.88 -25.43
N THR A 507 9.38 -14.12 -25.22
CA THR A 507 8.13 -14.45 -24.53
C THR A 507 8.07 -13.88 -23.12
N ASP A 508 9.20 -13.87 -22.41
CA ASP A 508 9.26 -13.38 -21.03
C ASP A 508 9.21 -11.85 -21.01
N LEU A 509 9.87 -11.18 -21.96
CA LEU A 509 9.79 -9.72 -22.08
C LEU A 509 8.40 -9.27 -22.52
N ILE A 510 7.75 -9.95 -23.48
CA ILE A 510 6.35 -9.67 -23.85
C ILE A 510 5.42 -9.87 -22.64
N GLY A 511 5.64 -10.91 -21.84
CA GLY A 511 4.89 -11.15 -20.62
C GLY A 511 5.09 -10.04 -19.58
N LEU A 512 6.33 -9.54 -19.44
CA LEU A 512 6.67 -8.41 -18.58
C LEU A 512 5.96 -7.12 -19.04
N VAL A 513 6.03 -6.81 -20.34
CA VAL A 513 5.34 -5.68 -20.96
C VAL A 513 3.84 -5.74 -20.71
N ARG A 514 3.21 -6.91 -20.90
CA ARG A 514 1.78 -7.09 -20.63
C ARG A 514 1.42 -6.82 -19.18
N THR A 515 2.21 -7.36 -18.26
CA THR A 515 2.04 -7.14 -16.82
C THR A 515 2.16 -5.65 -16.50
N PHE A 516 3.13 -4.98 -17.11
CA PHE A 516 3.33 -3.53 -16.93
C PHE A 516 2.12 -2.72 -17.41
N ILE A 517 1.59 -3.00 -18.61
CA ILE A 517 0.39 -2.35 -19.17
C ILE A 517 -0.79 -2.50 -18.22
N SER A 518 -1.05 -3.72 -17.76
CA SER A 518 -2.14 -3.99 -16.81
C SER A 518 -2.00 -3.17 -15.53
N HIS A 519 -0.78 -3.10 -14.96
CA HIS A 519 -0.53 -2.30 -13.77
C HIS A 519 -0.67 -0.80 -14.02
N ALA A 520 -0.11 -0.28 -15.11
CA ALA A 520 -0.20 1.13 -15.44
C ALA A 520 -1.67 1.57 -15.56
N LYS A 521 -2.48 0.82 -16.30
CA LYS A 521 -3.90 1.08 -16.49
C LYS A 521 -4.72 0.89 -15.21
N SER A 522 -4.46 -0.18 -14.45
CA SER A 522 -5.11 -0.42 -13.14
C SER A 522 -4.85 0.69 -12.13
N ASN A 523 -3.70 1.35 -12.25
CA ASN A 523 -3.31 2.48 -11.39
C ASN A 523 -3.69 3.84 -11.98
N GLY A 524 -4.25 3.88 -13.20
CA GLY A 524 -4.62 5.11 -13.90
C GLY A 524 -3.43 6.02 -14.20
N LEU A 525 -2.23 5.44 -14.41
CA LEU A 525 -1.01 6.19 -14.62
C LEU A 525 -0.92 6.72 -16.05
N GLN A 526 -0.53 7.98 -16.15
CA GLN A 526 -0.14 8.60 -17.41
C GLN A 526 1.37 8.46 -17.63
N ILE A 527 1.84 8.71 -18.83
CA ILE A 527 3.28 8.62 -19.18
C ILE A 527 4.10 9.55 -18.29
N GLU A 528 3.59 10.75 -18.01
CA GLU A 528 4.22 11.76 -17.15
C GLU A 528 4.45 11.24 -15.72
N ASP A 529 3.50 10.49 -15.19
CA ASP A 529 3.62 9.87 -13.86
C ASP A 529 4.76 8.84 -13.83
N MET A 530 4.87 8.03 -14.87
CA MET A 530 5.93 7.02 -15.00
C MET A 530 7.31 7.67 -15.14
N VAL A 531 7.42 8.75 -15.92
CA VAL A 531 8.64 9.54 -16.05
C VAL A 531 9.04 10.17 -14.72
N GLU A 532 8.08 10.72 -13.97
CA GLU A 532 8.35 11.29 -12.66
C GLU A 532 8.79 10.23 -11.65
N ARG A 533 8.18 9.04 -11.68
CA ARG A 533 8.62 7.89 -10.88
C ARG A 533 10.03 7.48 -11.22
N LEU A 534 10.38 7.41 -12.51
CA LEU A 534 11.75 7.13 -12.94
C LEU A 534 12.74 8.15 -12.38
N ARG A 535 12.39 9.44 -12.32
CA ARG A 535 13.25 10.48 -11.74
C ARG A 535 13.52 10.27 -10.26
N ARG A 536 12.52 9.79 -9.51
CA ARG A 536 12.59 9.54 -8.05
C ARG A 536 13.34 8.26 -7.68
N LEU A 537 13.48 7.31 -8.61
CA LEU A 537 14.24 6.10 -8.35
C LEU A 537 15.70 6.41 -8.03
N PRO A 538 16.37 5.59 -7.18
CA PRO A 538 17.78 5.73 -6.87
C PRO A 538 18.66 5.80 -8.13
N ASP A 539 19.72 6.56 -8.07
CA ASP A 539 20.71 6.64 -9.15
C ASP A 539 21.72 5.50 -9.02
N ASP A 540 21.25 4.29 -9.21
CA ASP A 540 22.01 3.05 -9.18
C ASP A 540 22.28 2.49 -10.59
N HIS A 541 22.98 1.35 -10.68
CA HIS A 541 23.34 0.71 -11.95
C HIS A 541 22.14 0.20 -12.75
N PHE A 542 20.94 0.13 -12.16
CA PHE A 542 19.70 -0.22 -12.87
C PHE A 542 19.00 0.98 -13.50
N LYS A 543 19.42 2.22 -13.20
CA LYS A 543 18.75 3.43 -13.70
C LYS A 543 18.59 3.46 -15.21
N HIS A 544 19.62 3.06 -15.94
CA HIS A 544 19.56 2.99 -17.41
C HIS A 544 18.58 1.92 -17.90
N ARG A 545 18.52 0.77 -17.23
CA ARG A 545 17.56 -0.31 -17.57
C ARG A 545 16.11 0.16 -17.43
N TYR A 546 15.78 0.91 -16.36
CA TYR A 546 14.43 1.48 -16.20
C TYR A 546 14.10 2.47 -17.31
N ARG A 547 15.08 3.33 -17.68
CA ARG A 547 14.91 4.29 -18.79
C ARG A 547 14.67 3.58 -20.10
N LEU A 548 15.51 2.62 -20.43
CA LEU A 548 15.40 1.81 -21.64
C LEU A 548 14.03 1.09 -21.72
N PHE A 549 13.57 0.55 -20.59
CA PHE A 549 12.24 -0.08 -20.55
C PHE A 549 11.12 0.94 -20.76
N LEU A 550 11.23 2.13 -20.19
CA LEU A 550 10.23 3.19 -20.39
C LEU A 550 10.18 3.66 -21.85
N GLU A 551 11.32 3.78 -22.50
CA GLU A 551 11.40 4.09 -23.92
C GLU A 551 10.76 3.01 -24.81
N LEU A 552 10.86 1.74 -24.41
CA LEU A 552 10.20 0.63 -25.08
C LEU A 552 8.69 0.61 -24.85
N ILE A 553 8.25 0.84 -23.62
CA ILE A 553 6.85 0.66 -23.25
C ILE A 553 5.93 1.74 -23.82
N ILE A 554 6.41 2.98 -23.97
CA ILE A 554 5.59 4.11 -24.47
C ILE A 554 5.01 3.79 -25.86
N PRO A 555 5.78 3.48 -26.90
CA PRO A 555 5.22 3.17 -28.22
C PRO A 555 4.38 1.87 -28.22
N ILE A 556 4.63 0.96 -27.30
CA ILE A 556 3.82 -0.26 -27.17
C ILE A 556 2.45 0.07 -26.56
N LEU A 557 2.41 0.95 -25.55
CA LEU A 557 1.15 1.44 -24.98
C LEU A 557 0.30 2.14 -26.03
N ASP A 558 0.91 3.03 -26.82
CA ASP A 558 0.22 3.71 -27.93
C ASP A 558 -0.35 2.68 -28.93
N GLY A 559 0.45 1.69 -29.30
CA GLY A 559 0.00 0.63 -30.22
C GLY A 559 -1.11 -0.24 -29.64
N TRP A 560 -1.13 -0.47 -28.32
CA TRP A 560 -2.21 -1.18 -27.63
C TRP A 560 -3.50 -0.38 -27.65
N GLU A 561 -3.43 0.91 -27.33
CA GLU A 561 -4.58 1.82 -27.39
C GLU A 561 -5.12 1.98 -28.82
N ASP A 562 -4.25 2.15 -29.81
CA ASP A 562 -4.63 2.22 -31.22
C ASP A 562 -5.38 0.96 -31.66
N ALA A 563 -4.94 -0.23 -31.19
CA ALA A 563 -5.60 -1.48 -31.50
C ALA A 563 -7.01 -1.57 -30.87
N LEU A 564 -7.18 -1.10 -29.64
CA LEU A 564 -8.49 -1.00 -28.99
C LEU A 564 -9.43 -0.05 -29.74
N VAL A 565 -8.92 1.15 -30.08
CA VAL A 565 -9.68 2.19 -30.80
C VAL A 565 -10.07 1.71 -32.19
N ALA A 566 -9.20 1.01 -32.92
CA ALA A 566 -9.48 0.49 -34.26
C ALA A 566 -10.66 -0.49 -34.29
N GLU A 567 -10.87 -1.23 -33.20
CA GLU A 567 -12.01 -2.14 -33.03
C GLU A 567 -13.22 -1.49 -32.30
N GLY A 568 -13.12 -0.19 -31.94
CA GLY A 568 -14.14 0.51 -31.16
C GLY A 568 -14.34 -0.09 -29.78
N GLY A 569 -13.30 -0.72 -29.25
CA GLY A 569 -13.31 -1.49 -28.00
C GLY A 569 -12.59 -0.80 -26.85
N ILE A 570 -12.75 -1.38 -25.67
CA ILE A 570 -12.04 -1.02 -24.44
C ILE A 570 -11.57 -2.31 -23.75
N ASP A 571 -10.52 -2.22 -22.95
CA ASP A 571 -10.10 -3.34 -22.10
C ASP A 571 -10.80 -3.30 -20.70
N PHE A 572 -10.48 -4.26 -19.86
CA PHE A 572 -11.10 -4.36 -18.54
C PHE A 572 -10.75 -3.20 -17.61
N GLU A 573 -9.52 -2.72 -17.66
CA GLU A 573 -9.07 -1.63 -16.79
C GLU A 573 -9.68 -0.29 -17.24
N ASP A 574 -9.78 -0.05 -18.54
CA ASP A 574 -10.49 1.11 -19.10
C ASP A 574 -11.97 1.12 -18.70
N MET A 575 -12.61 -0.05 -18.68
CA MET A 575 -14.02 -0.18 -18.30
C MET A 575 -14.26 0.35 -16.88
N LEU A 576 -13.36 0.04 -15.93
CA LEU A 576 -13.47 0.51 -14.55
C LEU A 576 -13.17 2.01 -14.44
N ASN A 577 -12.13 2.47 -15.13
CA ASN A 577 -11.72 3.87 -15.11
C ASN A 577 -12.78 4.78 -15.76
N GLN A 578 -13.31 4.40 -16.92
CA GLN A 578 -14.36 5.17 -17.62
C GLN A 578 -15.66 5.17 -16.83
N ALA A 579 -16.04 4.03 -16.22
CA ALA A 579 -17.22 3.98 -15.35
C ALA A 579 -17.10 4.92 -14.16
N ALA A 580 -15.93 4.95 -13.51
CA ALA A 580 -15.67 5.87 -12.41
C ALA A 580 -15.73 7.33 -12.89
N GLU A 581 -15.16 7.63 -14.05
CA GLU A 581 -15.20 8.97 -14.64
C GLU A 581 -16.62 9.44 -14.95
N HIS A 582 -17.47 8.56 -15.48
CA HIS A 582 -18.87 8.90 -15.74
C HIS A 582 -19.65 9.24 -14.46
N LEU A 583 -19.36 8.55 -13.35
CA LEU A 583 -19.90 8.85 -12.03
C LEU A 583 -19.37 10.18 -11.47
N GLU A 584 -18.05 10.37 -11.51
CA GLU A 584 -17.36 11.56 -10.99
C GLU A 584 -17.84 12.85 -11.69
N HIS A 585 -18.15 12.78 -12.99
CA HIS A 585 -18.70 13.89 -13.77
C HIS A 585 -20.23 13.98 -13.78
N GLY A 586 -20.91 13.14 -13.01
CA GLY A 586 -22.37 13.16 -12.91
C GLY A 586 -23.13 12.75 -14.19
N ARG A 587 -22.44 12.12 -15.16
CA ARG A 587 -23.06 11.60 -16.40
C ARG A 587 -23.93 10.37 -16.13
N PHE A 588 -23.75 9.74 -15.01
CA PHE A 588 -24.58 8.68 -14.48
C PHE A 588 -24.70 8.83 -12.95
N VAL A 589 -25.91 8.71 -12.44
CA VAL A 589 -26.17 8.71 -11.00
C VAL A 589 -26.48 7.28 -10.56
N ALA A 590 -25.62 6.71 -9.72
CA ALA A 590 -25.81 5.35 -9.23
C ALA A 590 -27.04 5.26 -8.33
N PRO A 591 -27.93 4.28 -8.55
CA PRO A 591 -29.15 4.14 -7.74
C PRO A 591 -28.89 3.57 -6.35
N PHE A 592 -27.65 3.15 -6.07
CA PHE A 592 -27.32 2.42 -4.85
C PHE A 592 -27.08 3.34 -3.67
N ASP A 593 -27.63 2.99 -2.51
CA ASP A 593 -27.36 3.62 -1.22
C ASP A 593 -26.37 2.82 -0.39
N LEU A 594 -26.34 1.49 -0.58
CA LEU A 594 -25.39 0.60 0.05
C LEU A 594 -24.61 -0.18 -1.01
N VAL A 595 -23.32 0.13 -1.10
CA VAL A 595 -22.34 -0.58 -1.94
C VAL A 595 -21.53 -1.51 -1.05
N MET A 596 -21.53 -2.79 -1.37
CA MET A 596 -20.83 -3.81 -0.59
C MET A 596 -19.77 -4.47 -1.49
N ALA A 597 -18.54 -4.59 -1.01
CA ALA A 597 -17.43 -5.16 -1.77
C ALA A 597 -16.79 -6.34 -1.02
N ASP A 598 -16.80 -7.52 -1.64
CA ASP A 598 -16.15 -8.74 -1.12
C ASP A 598 -14.71 -8.85 -1.62
N GLU A 599 -13.90 -9.59 -0.88
CA GLU A 599 -12.46 -9.82 -1.17
C GLU A 599 -11.69 -8.52 -1.49
N PHE A 600 -11.96 -7.47 -0.68
CA PHE A 600 -11.50 -6.11 -0.95
C PHE A 600 -9.97 -5.96 -0.97
N GLN A 601 -9.22 -6.89 -0.37
CA GLN A 601 -7.76 -6.96 -0.47
C GLN A 601 -7.22 -7.21 -1.89
N ASP A 602 -8.10 -7.61 -2.81
CA ASP A 602 -7.75 -7.78 -4.22
C ASP A 602 -8.18 -6.60 -5.10
N ALA A 603 -8.63 -5.51 -4.50
CA ALA A 603 -9.02 -4.32 -5.24
C ALA A 603 -7.80 -3.67 -5.91
N SER A 604 -7.91 -3.37 -7.21
CA SER A 604 -7.01 -2.44 -7.89
C SER A 604 -7.39 -1.00 -7.57
N ARG A 605 -6.51 -0.05 -7.87
CA ARG A 605 -6.84 1.38 -7.74
C ARG A 605 -8.04 1.79 -8.58
N ALA A 606 -8.20 1.21 -9.78
CA ALA A 606 -9.38 1.43 -10.62
C ALA A 606 -10.68 0.97 -9.94
N ARG A 607 -10.66 -0.20 -9.25
CA ARG A 607 -11.81 -0.68 -8.46
C ARG A 607 -12.08 0.22 -7.25
N ALA A 608 -11.03 0.65 -6.56
CA ALA A 608 -11.16 1.59 -5.44
C ALA A 608 -11.76 2.93 -5.90
N ARG A 609 -11.29 3.47 -7.04
CA ARG A 609 -11.84 4.69 -7.65
C ARG A 609 -13.31 4.52 -7.99
N LEU A 610 -13.69 3.38 -8.59
CA LEU A 610 -15.11 3.08 -8.89
C LEU A 610 -15.94 3.01 -7.61
N CYS A 611 -15.50 2.30 -6.55
CA CYS A 611 -16.20 2.28 -5.27
C CYS A 611 -16.34 3.69 -4.68
N ARG A 612 -15.29 4.50 -4.71
CA ARG A 612 -15.32 5.89 -4.23
C ARG A 612 -16.33 6.72 -5.00
N ALA A 613 -16.33 6.61 -6.33
CA ALA A 613 -17.28 7.34 -7.18
C ALA A 613 -18.75 6.92 -6.96
N LEU A 614 -19.00 5.63 -6.68
CA LEU A 614 -20.34 5.12 -6.37
C LEU A 614 -20.91 5.70 -5.07
N VAL A 615 -20.04 6.02 -4.10
CA VAL A 615 -20.46 6.49 -2.77
C VAL A 615 -20.05 7.94 -2.49
N GLN A 616 -19.75 8.73 -3.53
CA GLN A 616 -19.30 10.11 -3.36
C GLN A 616 -20.42 11.06 -2.90
N ALA A 617 -21.68 10.74 -3.20
CA ALA A 617 -22.81 11.55 -2.78
C ALA A 617 -23.12 11.34 -1.28
N PRO A 618 -23.60 12.38 -0.57
CA PRO A 618 -24.02 12.26 0.81
C PRO A 618 -25.07 11.16 1.05
N GLY A 619 -25.00 10.52 2.22
CA GLY A 619 -25.93 9.45 2.62
C GLY A 619 -25.69 8.10 1.93
N LYS A 620 -24.59 7.93 1.21
CA LYS A 620 -24.18 6.65 0.62
C LYS A 620 -23.25 5.88 1.55
N HIS A 621 -23.38 4.56 1.52
CA HIS A 621 -22.65 3.66 2.38
C HIS A 621 -21.74 2.71 1.59
N LEU A 622 -20.48 2.54 2.05
CA LEU A 622 -19.56 1.52 1.57
C LEU A 622 -19.30 0.52 2.69
N PHE A 623 -19.51 -0.76 2.40
CA PHE A 623 -19.17 -1.87 3.28
C PHE A 623 -18.15 -2.78 2.58
N ALA A 624 -16.87 -2.63 2.91
CA ALA A 624 -15.77 -3.35 2.28
C ALA A 624 -15.25 -4.46 3.20
N VAL A 625 -15.25 -5.70 2.71
CA VAL A 625 -14.81 -6.87 3.50
C VAL A 625 -13.60 -7.50 2.86
N GLY A 626 -12.56 -7.76 3.63
CA GLY A 626 -11.32 -8.33 3.08
C GLY A 626 -10.38 -8.90 4.14
N ASP A 627 -9.31 -9.51 3.66
CA ASP A 627 -8.20 -10.03 4.45
C ASP A 627 -6.87 -9.63 3.78
N ASP A 628 -6.24 -8.56 4.26
CA ASP A 628 -4.97 -8.06 3.71
C ASP A 628 -3.85 -9.11 3.73
N TRP A 629 -3.91 -10.08 4.66
CA TRP A 629 -2.98 -11.22 4.71
C TRP A 629 -3.19 -12.21 3.55
N GLN A 630 -4.32 -12.13 2.83
CA GLN A 630 -4.63 -12.91 1.64
C GLN A 630 -4.55 -12.12 0.32
N SER A 631 -3.94 -10.93 0.32
CA SER A 631 -3.67 -10.16 -0.90
C SER A 631 -2.51 -10.79 -1.68
N ILE A 632 -2.84 -11.59 -2.69
CA ILE A 632 -1.87 -12.37 -3.50
C ILE A 632 -2.08 -12.19 -5.01
N ASN A 633 -2.83 -11.18 -5.41
CA ASN A 633 -3.19 -10.94 -6.81
C ASN A 633 -2.54 -9.64 -7.35
N ARG A 634 -1.37 -9.26 -6.83
CA ARG A 634 -0.63 -8.08 -7.29
C ARG A 634 -0.31 -8.17 -8.78
N PHE A 635 0.07 -9.37 -9.26
CA PHE A 635 0.29 -9.61 -10.69
C PHE A 635 -0.94 -9.34 -11.57
N ALA A 636 -2.14 -9.30 -10.99
CA ALA A 636 -3.41 -8.96 -11.64
C ALA A 636 -3.88 -7.54 -11.28
N GLY A 637 -2.98 -6.65 -10.86
CA GLY A 637 -3.26 -5.25 -10.57
C GLY A 637 -3.82 -4.95 -9.18
N ALA A 638 -3.93 -5.95 -8.28
CA ALA A 638 -4.37 -5.71 -6.91
C ALA A 638 -3.37 -4.83 -6.15
N ASP A 639 -3.90 -3.86 -5.41
CA ASP A 639 -3.12 -2.96 -4.55
C ASP A 639 -3.61 -3.09 -3.10
N VAL A 640 -2.80 -3.74 -2.28
CA VAL A 640 -3.12 -3.93 -0.85
C VAL A 640 -3.26 -2.60 -0.11
N SER A 641 -2.64 -1.50 -0.61
CA SER A 641 -2.75 -0.18 0.00
C SER A 641 -4.17 0.38 -0.01
N VAL A 642 -5.01 -0.07 -0.93
CA VAL A 642 -6.45 0.27 -0.94
C VAL A 642 -7.13 -0.20 0.35
N MET A 643 -6.72 -1.35 0.86
CA MET A 643 -7.26 -1.90 2.10
C MET A 643 -6.50 -1.38 3.33
N THR A 644 -5.17 -1.34 3.32
CA THR A 644 -4.38 -0.88 4.47
C THR A 644 -4.45 0.63 4.70
N GLY A 645 -4.70 1.41 3.65
CA GLY A 645 -4.95 2.86 3.68
C GLY A 645 -6.42 3.23 3.42
N PHE A 646 -7.37 2.43 3.91
CA PHE A 646 -8.80 2.60 3.62
C PHE A 646 -9.32 4.01 3.91
N VAL A 647 -8.89 4.61 5.01
CA VAL A 647 -9.30 5.97 5.40
C VAL A 647 -8.80 7.02 4.40
N ASP A 648 -7.60 6.85 3.86
CA ASP A 648 -7.04 7.77 2.87
C ASP A 648 -7.80 7.71 1.54
N TRP A 649 -8.32 6.52 1.20
CA TRP A 649 -9.09 6.30 -0.03
C TRP A 649 -10.54 6.75 0.06
N PHE A 650 -11.21 6.49 1.18
CA PHE A 650 -12.67 6.59 1.30
C PHE A 650 -13.14 7.60 2.36
N GLY A 651 -12.23 8.18 3.14
CA GLY A 651 -12.55 9.06 4.25
C GLY A 651 -12.75 8.32 5.58
N GLN A 652 -13.05 9.07 6.61
CA GLN A 652 -13.26 8.54 7.97
C GLN A 652 -14.45 7.60 8.04
N GLY A 653 -14.36 6.60 8.89
CA GLY A 653 -15.39 5.58 9.08
C GLY A 653 -14.96 4.55 10.13
N GLN A 654 -15.57 3.37 10.09
CA GLN A 654 -15.31 2.29 11.04
C GLN A 654 -14.43 1.21 10.45
N VAL A 655 -13.43 0.77 11.20
CA VAL A 655 -12.59 -0.39 10.89
C VAL A 655 -12.85 -1.48 11.92
N LEU A 656 -13.54 -2.53 11.51
CA LEU A 656 -13.95 -3.65 12.36
C LEU A 656 -13.13 -4.90 12.04
N LYS A 657 -12.95 -5.77 13.02
CA LYS A 657 -12.15 -6.99 12.86
C LYS A 657 -13.00 -8.24 13.09
N LEU A 658 -12.80 -9.24 12.22
CA LEU A 658 -13.32 -10.60 12.41
C LEU A 658 -12.14 -11.52 12.68
N GLU A 659 -11.82 -11.73 13.93
CA GLU A 659 -10.63 -12.44 14.40
C GLU A 659 -10.91 -13.91 14.73
N GLN A 660 -12.19 -14.28 14.94
CA GLN A 660 -12.57 -15.66 15.19
C GLN A 660 -12.65 -16.46 13.88
N THR A 661 -11.86 -17.54 13.78
CA THR A 661 -11.88 -18.46 12.63
C THR A 661 -12.50 -19.81 13.00
N PHE A 662 -13.13 -20.44 11.99
CA PHE A 662 -13.73 -21.78 12.08
C PHE A 662 -13.01 -22.79 11.19
N ARG A 663 -11.86 -22.44 10.63
CA ARG A 663 -11.14 -23.26 9.66
C ARG A 663 -9.96 -24.01 10.27
N CYS A 664 -8.94 -23.29 10.68
CA CYS A 664 -7.66 -23.86 11.12
C CYS A 664 -7.62 -24.08 12.63
N PRO A 665 -6.90 -25.10 13.14
CA PRO A 665 -6.60 -25.22 14.58
C PRO A 665 -5.78 -24.03 15.08
N GLN A 666 -5.92 -23.68 16.38
CA GLN A 666 -5.25 -22.53 16.98
C GLN A 666 -3.73 -22.53 16.74
N ALA A 667 -3.07 -23.65 16.94
CA ALA A 667 -1.62 -23.73 16.72
C ALA A 667 -1.18 -23.41 15.28
N LEU A 668 -2.01 -23.74 14.28
CA LEU A 668 -1.74 -23.35 12.88
C LEU A 668 -2.00 -21.87 12.65
N CYS A 669 -3.03 -21.31 13.30
CA CYS A 669 -3.30 -19.87 13.27
C CYS A 669 -2.13 -19.09 13.88
N ASP A 670 -1.60 -19.51 15.02
CA ASP A 670 -0.50 -18.84 15.71
C ASP A 670 0.77 -18.78 14.83
N VAL A 671 1.15 -19.93 14.26
CA VAL A 671 2.34 -19.99 13.38
C VAL A 671 2.15 -19.16 12.10
N SER A 672 1.00 -19.31 11.44
CA SER A 672 0.75 -18.60 10.18
C SER A 672 0.62 -17.10 10.39
N SER A 673 0.00 -16.67 11.50
CA SER A 673 -0.12 -15.26 11.87
C SER A 673 1.24 -14.65 12.22
N ALA A 674 2.04 -15.33 13.06
CA ALA A 674 3.39 -14.88 13.39
C ALA A 674 4.28 -14.76 12.16
N PHE A 675 4.12 -15.68 11.20
CA PHE A 675 4.87 -15.64 9.94
C PHE A 675 4.49 -14.45 9.06
N VAL A 676 3.19 -14.21 8.82
CA VAL A 676 2.75 -13.15 7.89
C VAL A 676 2.88 -11.75 8.49
N SER A 677 2.67 -11.59 9.78
CA SER A 677 2.72 -10.30 10.49
C SER A 677 4.13 -9.71 10.67
N ARG A 678 5.17 -10.42 10.25
CA ARG A 678 6.53 -9.84 10.14
C ARG A 678 6.60 -8.68 9.16
N ASN A 679 5.72 -8.64 8.19
CA ASN A 679 5.54 -7.47 7.37
C ASN A 679 4.76 -6.40 8.15
N PRO A 680 5.38 -5.28 8.55
CA PRO A 680 4.74 -4.26 9.39
C PRO A 680 3.63 -3.48 8.67
N ALA A 681 3.56 -3.55 7.34
CA ALA A 681 2.51 -2.93 6.54
C ALA A 681 1.16 -3.67 6.61
N GLN A 682 1.14 -4.88 7.19
CA GLN A 682 -0.08 -5.68 7.35
C GLN A 682 -0.90 -5.19 8.54
N ILE A 683 -2.22 -5.24 8.42
CA ILE A 683 -3.13 -4.85 9.51
C ILE A 683 -3.02 -5.89 10.65
N PRO A 684 -2.67 -5.49 11.88
CA PRO A 684 -2.54 -6.41 13.00
C PRO A 684 -3.88 -7.08 13.34
N LYS A 685 -3.88 -8.41 13.48
CA LYS A 685 -5.03 -9.25 13.87
C LYS A 685 -4.64 -10.28 14.91
N GLN A 686 -5.55 -10.59 15.83
CA GLN A 686 -5.39 -11.65 16.84
C GLN A 686 -6.33 -12.80 16.50
N VAL A 687 -5.84 -13.74 15.67
CA VAL A 687 -6.67 -14.84 15.17
C VAL A 687 -6.95 -15.84 16.28
N ARG A 688 -8.22 -16.08 16.57
CA ARG A 688 -8.71 -17.06 17.58
C ARG A 688 -9.49 -18.16 16.89
N SER A 689 -9.17 -19.40 17.21
CA SER A 689 -9.82 -20.55 16.59
C SER A 689 -10.62 -21.35 17.61
N VAL A 690 -11.77 -21.83 17.17
CA VAL A 690 -12.60 -22.82 17.88
C VAL A 690 -12.46 -24.23 17.30
N THR A 691 -11.58 -24.41 16.30
CA THR A 691 -11.39 -25.68 15.61
C THR A 691 -10.44 -26.58 16.40
N PRO A 692 -10.84 -27.83 16.74
CA PRO A 692 -9.97 -28.72 17.49
C PRO A 692 -8.76 -29.16 16.66
N ALA A 693 -7.63 -29.38 17.30
CA ALA A 693 -6.45 -29.97 16.69
C ALA A 693 -6.54 -31.51 16.67
N HIS A 694 -6.14 -32.12 15.56
CA HIS A 694 -6.05 -33.56 15.38
C HIS A 694 -4.60 -33.94 15.06
N GLY A 695 -3.74 -34.03 16.06
CA GLY A 695 -2.32 -34.33 15.92
C GLY A 695 -1.45 -33.11 15.59
N ALA A 696 -0.28 -33.35 15.00
CA ALA A 696 0.66 -32.29 14.63
C ALA A 696 0.09 -31.42 13.49
N VAL A 697 -0.02 -30.11 13.73
CA VAL A 697 -0.57 -29.17 12.76
C VAL A 697 0.39 -28.81 11.63
N LEU A 698 1.73 -28.93 11.88
CA LEU A 698 2.78 -28.72 10.90
C LEU A 698 3.77 -29.87 10.95
N GLN A 699 4.16 -30.37 9.78
CA GLN A 699 5.18 -31.40 9.61
C GLN A 699 6.11 -30.98 8.47
N ALA A 700 7.41 -31.24 8.59
CA ALA A 700 8.37 -30.93 7.54
C ALA A 700 9.30 -32.14 7.29
N PHE A 701 9.40 -32.55 6.03
CA PHE A 701 10.15 -33.71 5.60
C PHE A 701 11.22 -33.32 4.59
N GLN A 702 12.43 -33.90 4.73
CA GLN A 702 13.52 -33.69 3.80
C GLN A 702 13.85 -34.98 3.08
N VAL A 703 14.04 -34.89 1.77
CA VAL A 703 14.51 -35.95 0.92
C VAL A 703 15.89 -35.65 0.35
N ALA A 704 16.61 -36.65 -0.11
CA ALA A 704 17.98 -36.48 -0.59
C ALA A 704 18.05 -35.71 -1.92
N SER A 705 17.05 -35.90 -2.82
CA SER A 705 17.06 -35.31 -4.15
C SER A 705 15.63 -35.01 -4.64
N ARG A 706 15.51 -34.20 -5.70
CA ARG A 706 14.21 -33.73 -6.23
C ARG A 706 13.36 -34.87 -6.79
N ASP A 707 13.98 -35.88 -7.40
CA ASP A 707 13.30 -37.06 -7.95
C ASP A 707 12.63 -37.89 -6.84
N ARG A 708 13.06 -37.78 -5.59
CA ARG A 708 12.47 -38.46 -4.45
C ARG A 708 11.23 -37.81 -3.88
N LEU A 709 10.92 -36.54 -4.26
CA LEU A 709 9.78 -35.80 -3.72
C LEU A 709 8.43 -36.49 -3.98
N ALA A 710 8.17 -36.94 -5.21
CA ALA A 710 6.92 -37.62 -5.53
C ALA A 710 6.72 -38.91 -4.70
N GLY A 711 7.80 -39.68 -4.51
CA GLY A 711 7.79 -40.88 -3.66
C GLY A 711 7.54 -40.57 -2.20
N ALA A 712 8.07 -39.46 -1.69
CA ALA A 712 7.83 -38.99 -0.31
C ALA A 712 6.37 -38.53 -0.10
N VAL A 713 5.79 -37.86 -1.08
CA VAL A 713 4.35 -37.48 -1.06
C VAL A 713 3.48 -38.74 -1.05
N GLU A 714 3.81 -39.76 -1.89
CA GLU A 714 3.08 -41.05 -1.89
C GLU A 714 3.17 -41.74 -0.54
N GLN A 715 4.35 -41.78 0.07
CA GLN A 715 4.57 -42.39 1.39
C GLN A 715 3.74 -41.65 2.47
N TYR A 716 3.68 -40.30 2.44
CA TYR A 716 2.86 -39.53 3.36
C TYR A 716 1.36 -39.84 3.19
N LEU A 717 0.87 -39.89 1.94
CA LEU A 717 -0.52 -40.27 1.65
C LEU A 717 -0.84 -41.68 2.16
N ALA A 718 0.09 -42.63 2.00
CA ALA A 718 -0.08 -44.00 2.54
C ALA A 718 -0.13 -44.03 4.07
N GLN A 719 0.73 -43.25 4.75
CA GLN A 719 0.70 -43.11 6.21
C GLN A 719 -0.62 -42.50 6.69
N LEU A 720 -1.09 -41.43 6.04
CA LEU A 720 -2.37 -40.81 6.36
C LEU A 720 -3.54 -41.77 6.15
N HIS A 721 -3.51 -42.53 5.04
CA HIS A 721 -4.52 -43.56 4.76
C HIS A 721 -4.56 -44.63 5.84
N GLN A 722 -3.39 -45.10 6.32
CA GLN A 722 -3.31 -46.06 7.42
C GLN A 722 -3.89 -45.47 8.72
N GLN A 723 -3.62 -44.18 9.02
CA GLN A 723 -4.19 -43.52 10.19
C GLN A 723 -5.71 -43.39 10.13
N LEU A 724 -6.28 -43.20 8.92
CA LEU A 724 -7.72 -43.21 8.71
C LEU A 724 -8.32 -44.60 8.92
N LEU A 725 -7.68 -45.65 8.41
CA LEU A 725 -8.12 -47.04 8.55
C LEU A 725 -8.09 -47.53 10.01
N THR A 726 -7.12 -47.09 10.78
CA THR A 726 -6.96 -47.41 12.21
C THR A 726 -7.81 -46.54 13.12
N GLY A 727 -8.52 -45.56 12.58
CA GLY A 727 -9.34 -44.63 13.39
C GLY A 727 -8.55 -43.62 14.22
N GLN A 728 -7.21 -43.55 14.00
CA GLN A 728 -6.37 -42.53 14.66
C GLN A 728 -6.73 -41.09 14.18
N VAL A 729 -7.23 -40.99 12.97
CA VAL A 729 -7.70 -39.75 12.36
C VAL A 729 -9.18 -39.94 11.96
N PRO A 730 -10.08 -39.03 12.35
CA PRO A 730 -11.48 -39.13 11.98
C PRO A 730 -11.67 -38.84 10.47
N LEU A 731 -12.61 -39.54 9.85
CA LEU A 731 -13.07 -39.25 8.51
C LEU A 731 -13.75 -37.88 8.42
N GLY A 732 -13.80 -37.30 7.23
CA GLY A 732 -14.53 -36.07 6.96
C GLY A 732 -16.06 -36.28 6.93
N ARG A 733 -16.82 -35.21 6.72
CA ARG A 733 -18.28 -35.21 6.78
C ARG A 733 -18.90 -36.20 5.80
N ASP A 734 -18.29 -36.38 4.62
CA ASP A 734 -18.77 -37.25 3.54
C ASP A 734 -18.08 -38.64 3.55
N GLY A 735 -17.53 -39.05 4.69
CA GLY A 735 -16.81 -40.30 4.82
C GLY A 735 -15.42 -40.34 4.17
N LYS A 736 -14.97 -39.21 3.65
CA LYS A 736 -13.64 -39.01 3.06
C LYS A 736 -12.95 -37.81 3.66
N VAL A 737 -11.63 -37.82 3.69
CA VAL A 737 -10.85 -36.60 3.95
C VAL A 737 -10.41 -35.96 2.63
N THR A 738 -10.41 -34.62 2.58
CA THR A 738 -9.92 -33.86 1.45
C THR A 738 -8.44 -33.51 1.65
N VAL A 739 -7.63 -33.69 0.60
CA VAL A 739 -6.20 -33.40 0.62
C VAL A 739 -5.84 -32.53 -0.58
N PHE A 740 -5.28 -31.33 -0.33
CA PHE A 740 -4.73 -30.50 -1.38
C PHE A 740 -3.21 -30.67 -1.47
N VAL A 741 -2.73 -30.94 -2.68
CA VAL A 741 -1.32 -30.83 -3.01
C VAL A 741 -1.12 -29.46 -3.66
N LEU A 742 -0.49 -28.53 -2.94
CA LEU A 742 -0.35 -27.15 -3.37
C LEU A 742 1.07 -26.90 -3.90
N GLY A 743 1.18 -26.74 -5.21
CA GLY A 743 2.41 -26.36 -5.88
C GLY A 743 2.53 -24.83 -6.04
N ARG A 744 3.74 -24.31 -6.23
CA ARG A 744 3.94 -22.90 -6.63
C ARG A 744 3.58 -22.73 -8.11
N TYR A 745 3.86 -23.74 -8.94
CA TYR A 745 3.64 -23.76 -10.38
C TYR A 745 2.81 -24.95 -10.83
N ASN A 746 2.17 -24.84 -12.01
CA ASN A 746 1.42 -25.95 -12.59
C ASN A 746 2.28 -27.20 -12.84
N ALA A 747 3.57 -27.02 -13.16
CA ALA A 747 4.52 -28.10 -13.32
C ALA A 747 4.71 -28.97 -12.06
N ASP A 748 4.40 -28.45 -10.86
CA ASP A 748 4.46 -29.19 -9.61
C ASP A 748 3.40 -30.31 -9.52
N ARG A 749 2.42 -30.31 -10.43
CA ARG A 749 1.46 -31.40 -10.58
C ARG A 749 2.14 -32.77 -10.75
N ALA A 750 3.34 -32.80 -11.33
CA ALA A 750 4.13 -34.00 -11.45
C ALA A 750 4.54 -34.63 -10.10
N LEU A 751 4.46 -33.84 -9.00
CA LEU A 751 4.73 -34.32 -7.64
C LEU A 751 3.52 -35.02 -7.00
N LEU A 752 2.33 -34.92 -7.60
CA LEU A 752 1.16 -35.70 -7.18
C LEU A 752 1.23 -37.10 -7.82
N PRO A 753 1.31 -38.16 -7.02
CA PRO A 753 1.37 -39.52 -7.54
C PRO A 753 0.12 -39.88 -8.35
N ALA A 754 0.26 -40.35 -9.58
CA ALA A 754 -0.85 -40.70 -10.46
C ALA A 754 -1.71 -41.88 -9.91
N THR A 755 -1.12 -42.70 -9.06
CA THR A 755 -1.76 -43.89 -8.49
C THR A 755 -2.63 -43.61 -7.25
N TRP A 756 -2.66 -42.35 -6.75
CA TRP A 756 -3.33 -42.05 -5.50
C TRP A 756 -4.81 -42.47 -5.46
N ARG A 757 -5.53 -42.31 -6.58
CA ARG A 757 -6.96 -42.66 -6.65
C ARG A 757 -7.20 -44.15 -6.49
N ALA A 758 -6.38 -44.97 -7.14
CA ALA A 758 -6.49 -46.44 -7.04
C ALA A 758 -6.12 -46.93 -5.64
N ARG A 759 -5.15 -46.30 -4.98
CA ARG A 759 -4.64 -46.76 -3.67
C ARG A 759 -5.43 -46.20 -2.49
N HIS A 760 -5.88 -44.96 -2.56
CA HIS A 760 -6.39 -44.20 -1.42
C HIS A 760 -7.77 -43.58 -1.63
N GLY A 761 -8.32 -43.64 -2.86
CA GLY A 761 -9.54 -42.95 -3.26
C GLY A 761 -10.82 -43.38 -2.53
N GLN A 762 -10.79 -44.50 -1.76
CA GLN A 762 -11.90 -44.94 -0.95
C GLN A 762 -12.13 -43.97 0.23
N HIS A 763 -11.09 -43.48 0.90
CA HIS A 763 -11.15 -42.64 2.12
C HIS A 763 -10.58 -41.26 1.94
N MET A 764 -9.95 -40.96 0.80
CA MET A 764 -9.35 -39.68 0.52
C MET A 764 -9.75 -39.14 -0.85
N GLU A 765 -9.92 -37.82 -0.93
CA GLU A 765 -10.02 -37.08 -2.18
C GLU A 765 -8.83 -36.15 -2.29
N VAL A 766 -7.94 -36.44 -3.24
CA VAL A 766 -6.69 -35.65 -3.41
C VAL A 766 -6.79 -34.80 -4.66
N SER A 767 -6.53 -33.53 -4.56
CA SER A 767 -6.54 -32.60 -5.67
C SER A 767 -5.23 -31.79 -5.71
N PHE A 768 -4.75 -31.54 -6.93
CA PHE A 768 -3.63 -30.61 -7.13
C PHE A 768 -4.16 -29.24 -7.52
N LEU A 769 -3.67 -28.22 -6.82
CA LEU A 769 -3.88 -26.80 -7.12
C LEU A 769 -2.55 -26.06 -7.03
N THR A 770 -2.44 -24.92 -7.72
CA THR A 770 -1.39 -23.96 -7.35
C THR A 770 -1.81 -23.23 -6.08
N ALA A 771 -0.85 -22.74 -5.30
CA ALA A 771 -1.14 -21.96 -4.09
C ALA A 771 -2.07 -20.78 -4.37
N HIS A 772 -1.92 -20.08 -5.52
CA HIS A 772 -2.83 -19.03 -5.95
C HIS A 772 -4.26 -19.53 -6.19
N ARG A 773 -4.42 -20.63 -6.91
CA ARG A 773 -5.74 -21.20 -7.22
C ARG A 773 -6.43 -21.82 -6.00
N SER A 774 -5.70 -22.07 -4.92
CA SER A 774 -6.27 -22.57 -3.67
C SER A 774 -6.99 -21.48 -2.85
N LYS A 775 -6.82 -20.21 -3.21
CA LYS A 775 -7.55 -19.10 -2.56
C LYS A 775 -9.06 -19.33 -2.68
N GLY A 776 -9.79 -19.04 -1.59
CA GLY A 776 -11.23 -19.30 -1.51
C GLY A 776 -11.62 -20.75 -1.15
N THR A 777 -10.73 -21.74 -1.38
CA THR A 777 -11.00 -23.16 -1.10
C THR A 777 -10.38 -23.62 0.24
N GLU A 778 -10.69 -24.86 0.66
CA GLU A 778 -10.15 -25.44 1.89
C GLU A 778 -10.13 -26.98 1.81
N ALA A 779 -9.22 -27.61 2.53
CA ALA A 779 -9.10 -29.08 2.62
C ALA A 779 -8.78 -29.52 4.05
N ASP A 780 -9.00 -30.78 4.37
CA ASP A 780 -8.61 -31.31 5.68
C ASP A 780 -7.09 -31.28 5.87
N TYR A 781 -6.34 -31.68 4.82
CA TYR A 781 -4.90 -31.71 4.81
C TYR A 781 -4.34 -30.96 3.61
N VAL A 782 -3.22 -30.30 3.83
CA VAL A 782 -2.46 -29.61 2.78
C VAL A 782 -1.07 -30.21 2.70
N ILE A 783 -0.61 -30.50 1.49
CA ILE A 783 0.74 -30.93 1.18
C ILE A 783 1.40 -29.85 0.35
N LEU A 784 2.55 -29.35 0.81
CA LEU A 784 3.44 -28.45 0.08
C LEU A 784 4.65 -29.28 -0.43
N PRO A 785 4.60 -29.82 -1.65
CA PRO A 785 5.50 -30.88 -2.07
C PRO A 785 6.89 -30.38 -2.47
N GLY A 786 7.11 -29.06 -2.53
CA GLY A 786 8.34 -28.51 -3.06
C GLY A 786 8.73 -27.16 -2.46
N LEU A 787 8.94 -27.08 -1.14
CA LEU A 787 9.49 -25.90 -0.48
C LEU A 787 11.02 -25.84 -0.70
N LEU A 788 11.38 -25.35 -1.89
CA LEU A 788 12.77 -25.27 -2.33
C LEU A 788 13.20 -23.80 -2.48
N ASP A 789 14.50 -23.59 -2.24
CA ASP A 789 15.15 -22.31 -2.50
C ASP A 789 14.89 -21.80 -3.93
N ARG A 790 14.64 -20.51 -4.07
CA ARG A 790 14.29 -19.80 -5.33
C ARG A 790 13.08 -20.37 -6.08
N ARG A 791 12.28 -21.23 -5.47
CA ARG A 791 11.07 -21.80 -6.04
C ARG A 791 9.82 -21.43 -5.25
N PHE A 792 9.85 -21.59 -3.95
CA PHE A 792 8.84 -21.10 -3.03
C PHE A 792 9.52 -20.67 -1.72
N PRO A 793 9.77 -19.37 -1.50
CA PRO A 793 9.32 -18.23 -2.30
C PRO A 793 9.98 -18.13 -3.69
N ASN A 794 9.24 -17.57 -4.63
CA ASN A 794 9.80 -17.18 -5.92
C ASN A 794 10.53 -15.85 -5.74
N THR A 795 11.86 -15.86 -5.79
CA THR A 795 12.67 -14.65 -5.66
C THR A 795 12.73 -13.82 -6.95
N ARG A 796 12.13 -14.30 -8.04
CA ARG A 796 12.09 -13.65 -9.36
C ARG A 796 10.72 -13.05 -9.70
N ALA A 797 9.80 -13.02 -8.71
CA ALA A 797 8.39 -12.72 -9.00
C ALA A 797 8.15 -11.32 -9.59
N ASP A 798 8.98 -10.36 -9.21
CA ASP A 798 8.77 -8.97 -9.59
C ASP A 798 10.01 -8.41 -10.30
N ASP A 799 9.94 -8.24 -11.62
CA ASP A 799 10.96 -7.49 -12.32
C ASP A 799 10.96 -6.04 -11.80
N PRO A 800 12.14 -5.49 -11.47
CA PRO A 800 12.23 -4.13 -10.93
C PRO A 800 11.55 -3.04 -11.76
N VAL A 801 11.46 -3.17 -13.07
CA VAL A 801 10.78 -2.16 -13.92
C VAL A 801 9.30 -2.00 -13.60
N LEU A 802 8.67 -3.02 -13.02
CA LEU A 802 7.27 -2.94 -12.60
C LEU A 802 7.02 -1.87 -11.53
N THR A 803 8.05 -1.44 -10.79
CA THR A 803 7.94 -0.33 -9.83
C THR A 803 7.50 0.98 -10.49
N LEU A 804 7.76 1.16 -11.78
CA LEU A 804 7.30 2.33 -12.53
C LEU A 804 5.78 2.34 -12.73
N ALA A 805 5.13 1.16 -12.71
CA ALA A 805 3.69 1.02 -12.90
C ALA A 805 2.94 0.61 -11.62
N MET A 806 3.64 0.00 -10.66
CA MET A 806 3.06 -0.49 -9.42
C MET A 806 2.96 0.62 -8.35
N PRO A 807 2.03 0.51 -7.40
CA PRO A 807 2.03 1.36 -6.22
C PRO A 807 3.24 1.07 -5.33
N GLU A 808 3.68 2.08 -4.57
CA GLU A 808 4.85 2.03 -3.68
C GLU A 808 4.69 1.09 -2.46
N SER A 809 3.61 0.34 -2.38
CA SER A 809 3.03 -0.10 -1.12
C SER A 809 3.62 -1.34 -0.45
N ASP A 810 4.52 -2.08 -1.06
CA ASP A 810 5.08 -3.29 -0.42
C ASP A 810 6.61 -3.32 -0.45
N ALA A 811 7.21 -2.44 0.35
CA ALA A 811 8.67 -2.38 0.52
C ALA A 811 9.23 -3.59 1.29
N TYR A 812 8.37 -4.43 1.89
CA TYR A 812 8.83 -5.59 2.66
C TYR A 812 9.27 -6.72 1.73
N PRO A 813 10.48 -7.26 1.90
CA PRO A 813 11.03 -8.30 1.03
C PRO A 813 10.10 -9.52 0.95
N LEU A 814 9.80 -9.95 -0.28
CA LEU A 814 8.92 -11.08 -0.56
C LEU A 814 7.52 -10.97 0.08
N GLY A 815 7.00 -9.77 0.26
CA GLY A 815 5.73 -9.54 0.95
C GLY A 815 4.57 -10.34 0.35
N GLU A 816 4.40 -10.33 -0.98
CA GLU A 816 3.36 -11.13 -1.65
C GLU A 816 3.59 -12.64 -1.54
N GLU A 817 4.82 -13.12 -1.72
CA GLU A 817 5.15 -14.55 -1.55
C GLU A 817 4.89 -15.00 -0.10
N ARG A 818 5.13 -14.12 0.87
CA ARG A 818 4.82 -14.37 2.29
C ARG A 818 3.31 -14.52 2.51
N ARG A 819 2.50 -13.65 1.92
CA ARG A 819 1.03 -13.78 1.94
C ARG A 819 0.57 -15.04 1.20
N LEU A 820 1.20 -15.38 0.08
CA LEU A 820 0.92 -16.63 -0.65
C LEU A 820 1.20 -17.86 0.20
N PHE A 821 2.28 -17.85 0.95
CA PHE A 821 2.60 -18.95 1.86
C PHE A 821 1.60 -19.02 3.03
N TYR A 822 1.21 -17.87 3.59
CA TYR A 822 0.12 -17.79 4.57
C TYR A 822 -1.20 -18.38 4.01
N VAL A 823 -1.57 -18.00 2.78
CA VAL A 823 -2.73 -18.59 2.09
C VAL A 823 -2.60 -20.10 2.03
N ALA A 824 -1.45 -20.62 1.60
CA ALA A 824 -1.23 -22.07 1.48
C ALA A 824 -1.37 -22.79 2.83
N LEU A 825 -0.81 -22.23 3.90
CA LEU A 825 -0.93 -22.80 5.26
C LEU A 825 -2.38 -22.81 5.75
N THR A 826 -3.09 -21.70 5.55
CA THR A 826 -4.46 -21.51 6.04
C THR A 826 -5.54 -22.19 5.19
N ARG A 827 -5.17 -22.94 4.16
CA ARG A 827 -6.12 -23.83 3.46
C ARG A 827 -6.44 -25.10 4.26
N ALA A 828 -5.58 -25.49 5.20
CA ALA A 828 -5.74 -26.70 5.97
C ALA A 828 -6.72 -26.53 7.14
N ARG A 829 -7.65 -27.46 7.26
CA ARG A 829 -8.53 -27.58 8.45
C ARG A 829 -7.88 -28.38 9.58
N ARG A 830 -6.86 -29.18 9.28
CA ARG A 830 -6.24 -30.09 10.25
C ARG A 830 -4.72 -29.97 10.30
N SER A 831 -4.02 -30.21 9.20
CA SER A 831 -2.55 -30.26 9.17
C SER A 831 -1.97 -29.88 7.83
N VAL A 832 -0.71 -29.38 7.86
CA VAL A 832 0.10 -29.07 6.69
C VAL A 832 1.39 -29.92 6.73
N ALA A 833 1.67 -30.65 5.64
CA ALA A 833 2.91 -31.39 5.43
C ALA A 833 3.77 -30.68 4.38
N MET A 834 4.98 -30.35 4.73
CA MET A 834 5.95 -29.60 3.92
C MET A 834 7.09 -30.51 3.50
N PHE A 835 7.49 -30.46 2.21
CA PHE A 835 8.57 -31.27 1.68
C PHE A 835 9.68 -30.41 1.11
N THR A 836 10.92 -30.75 1.44
CA THR A 836 12.11 -30.06 0.94
C THR A 836 13.20 -31.05 0.53
N VAL A 837 14.23 -30.53 -0.13
CA VAL A 837 15.39 -31.31 -0.60
C VAL A 837 16.64 -30.88 0.15
N GLN A 838 17.49 -31.83 0.43
CA GLN A 838 18.79 -31.59 1.08
C GLN A 838 19.57 -30.49 0.36
N GLY A 839 19.98 -29.48 1.11
CA GLY A 839 20.75 -28.34 0.60
C GLY A 839 19.99 -27.39 -0.33
N ARG A 840 18.68 -27.52 -0.42
CA ARG A 840 17.82 -26.62 -1.20
C ARG A 840 16.58 -26.20 -0.44
N ARG A 841 16.71 -26.08 0.87
CA ARG A 841 15.59 -25.70 1.74
C ARG A 841 15.13 -24.28 1.43
N SER A 842 13.82 -24.09 1.34
CA SER A 842 13.16 -22.81 1.24
C SER A 842 13.55 -21.87 2.39
N SER A 843 13.76 -20.59 2.12
CA SER A 843 13.97 -19.58 3.15
C SER A 843 12.79 -19.51 4.13
N PHE A 844 11.55 -19.65 3.65
CA PHE A 844 10.35 -19.66 4.49
C PHE A 844 10.29 -20.86 5.44
N LEU A 845 10.67 -22.05 4.95
CA LEU A 845 10.79 -23.21 5.83
C LEU A 845 11.91 -23.04 6.86
N THR A 846 13.04 -22.45 6.45
CA THR A 846 14.15 -22.15 7.36
C THR A 846 13.74 -21.20 8.46
N GLU A 847 12.93 -20.19 8.12
CA GLU A 847 12.33 -19.23 9.07
C GLU A 847 11.46 -19.95 10.11
N LEU A 848 10.53 -20.81 9.67
CA LEU A 848 9.69 -21.61 10.58
C LEU A 848 10.50 -22.55 11.50
N VAL A 849 11.60 -23.09 10.99
CA VAL A 849 12.52 -23.93 11.80
C VAL A 849 13.23 -23.11 12.85
N ASN A 850 13.73 -21.93 12.47
CA ASN A 850 14.41 -21.01 13.39
C ASN A 850 13.48 -20.50 14.49
N ASP A 851 12.19 -20.30 14.17
CA ASP A 851 11.15 -19.95 15.14
C ASP A 851 10.74 -21.12 16.06
N GLY A 852 11.25 -22.31 15.82
CA GLY A 852 10.85 -23.50 16.56
C GLY A 852 9.43 -24.02 16.24
N ALA A 853 8.79 -23.46 15.20
CA ALA A 853 7.43 -23.83 14.79
C ALA A 853 7.34 -25.24 14.19
N VAL A 854 8.42 -25.69 13.56
CA VAL A 854 8.49 -27.03 12.96
C VAL A 854 9.93 -27.56 13.01
N ARG A 855 10.06 -28.90 13.10
CA ARG A 855 11.34 -29.59 12.93
C ARG A 855 11.35 -30.34 11.60
N VAL A 856 12.49 -30.29 10.90
CA VAL A 856 12.67 -31.06 9.66
C VAL A 856 13.17 -32.46 10.02
N THR A 857 12.46 -33.47 9.51
CA THR A 857 12.77 -34.86 9.74
C THR A 857 12.96 -35.64 8.43
N SER A 858 13.54 -36.82 8.50
CA SER A 858 13.44 -37.82 7.44
C SER A 858 12.01 -38.37 7.38
N MET A 859 11.64 -39.09 6.30
CA MET A 859 10.35 -39.80 6.25
C MET A 859 10.24 -40.94 7.29
N ALA A 860 11.34 -41.32 7.93
CA ALA A 860 11.37 -42.28 9.05
C ALA A 860 11.23 -41.60 10.43
N GLY A 861 11.24 -40.27 10.46
CA GLY A 861 11.11 -39.49 11.71
C GLY A 861 12.44 -39.02 12.31
N ASP A 862 13.61 -39.32 11.70
CA ASP A 862 14.91 -38.94 12.22
C ASP A 862 15.14 -37.44 12.03
N ALA A 863 15.65 -36.77 13.04
CA ALA A 863 15.99 -35.35 12.98
C ALA A 863 17.14 -35.09 11.98
N ILE A 864 17.01 -34.05 11.17
CA ILE A 864 18.00 -33.67 10.17
C ILE A 864 18.71 -32.40 10.61
N HIS A 865 20.07 -32.48 10.64
CA HIS A 865 20.93 -31.32 10.90
C HIS A 865 21.74 -31.01 9.64
N GLU A 866 21.69 -29.79 9.16
CA GLU A 866 22.45 -29.32 8.02
C GLU A 866 23.44 -28.24 8.46
N GLN A 867 24.63 -28.25 7.87
CA GLN A 867 25.66 -27.26 8.05
C GLN A 867 25.64 -26.29 6.86
N ALA A 868 25.42 -25.00 7.12
CA ALA A 868 25.43 -23.98 6.07
C ALA A 868 26.83 -23.89 5.41
N CYS A 869 26.84 -23.59 4.12
CA CYS A 869 28.09 -23.37 3.38
C CYS A 869 28.66 -21.99 3.75
N PRO A 870 29.90 -21.89 4.24
CA PRO A 870 30.50 -20.61 4.63
C PRO A 870 30.86 -19.73 3.44
N ALA A 871 30.94 -20.27 2.21
CA ALA A 871 31.29 -19.48 1.03
C ALA A 871 30.10 -18.77 0.41
N CYS A 872 28.98 -19.48 0.20
CA CYS A 872 27.79 -18.88 -0.48
C CYS A 872 26.66 -18.58 0.50
N SER A 873 26.71 -19.07 1.72
CA SER A 873 25.66 -18.94 2.76
C SER A 873 24.25 -19.45 2.37
N VAL A 874 24.05 -19.86 1.13
CA VAL A 874 22.79 -20.37 0.55
C VAL A 874 22.73 -21.89 0.57
N GLY A 875 23.82 -22.55 0.16
CA GLY A 875 23.91 -24.00 0.14
C GLY A 875 24.29 -24.59 1.50
N VAL A 876 24.24 -25.91 1.61
CA VAL A 876 24.71 -26.67 2.78
C VAL A 876 25.79 -27.62 2.38
N ILE A 877 26.59 -28.08 3.34
CA ILE A 877 27.65 -29.07 3.14
C ILE A 877 27.00 -30.43 3.02
N VAL A 878 27.22 -31.08 1.89
CA VAL A 878 26.65 -32.42 1.58
C VAL A 878 27.76 -33.38 1.23
N PRO A 879 27.64 -34.67 1.61
CA PRO A 879 28.56 -35.71 1.17
C PRO A 879 28.35 -36.02 -0.33
N ARG A 880 29.44 -36.14 -1.06
CA ARG A 880 29.44 -36.56 -2.48
C ARG A 880 30.45 -37.69 -2.68
N THR A 881 30.25 -38.51 -3.70
CA THR A 881 31.16 -39.56 -4.10
C THR A 881 31.85 -39.15 -5.40
N GLY A 882 33.17 -39.17 -5.42
CA GLY A 882 33.99 -38.90 -6.59
C GLY A 882 34.91 -40.06 -6.93
N PRO A 883 35.72 -39.97 -8.00
CA PRO A 883 36.65 -41.02 -8.42
C PRO A 883 37.65 -41.43 -7.33
N TYR A 884 37.94 -40.52 -6.36
CA TYR A 884 38.90 -40.74 -5.29
C TYR A 884 38.23 -40.96 -3.92
N GLY A 885 37.00 -41.36 -3.87
CA GLY A 885 36.26 -41.65 -2.65
C GLY A 885 35.23 -40.56 -2.27
N ALA A 886 34.69 -40.70 -1.06
CA ALA A 886 33.72 -39.74 -0.54
C ALA A 886 34.42 -38.43 -0.12
N PHE A 887 33.75 -37.30 -0.43
CA PHE A 887 34.20 -35.96 -0.02
C PHE A 887 32.97 -35.10 0.32
N GLN A 888 33.21 -33.98 1.02
CA GLN A 888 32.16 -33.01 1.30
C GLN A 888 32.32 -31.81 0.37
N SER A 889 31.19 -31.24 -0.09
CA SER A 889 31.15 -30.01 -0.88
C SER A 889 29.84 -29.25 -0.66
N CYS A 890 29.80 -28.02 -1.11
CA CYS A 890 28.54 -27.28 -1.14
C CYS A 890 27.48 -27.99 -2.02
N SER A 891 26.23 -28.00 -1.55
CA SER A 891 25.09 -28.53 -2.34
C SER A 891 24.85 -27.74 -3.62
N GLY A 892 25.29 -26.50 -3.68
CA GLY A 892 25.19 -25.59 -4.84
C GLY A 892 26.20 -25.87 -5.97
N TYR A 893 27.10 -26.85 -5.83
CA TYR A 893 28.05 -27.19 -6.90
C TYR A 893 27.30 -27.52 -8.23
N PRO A 894 27.73 -27.06 -9.41
CA PRO A 894 29.01 -26.38 -9.70
C PRO A 894 29.01 -24.85 -9.43
N ARG A 895 27.88 -24.24 -9.12
CA ARG A 895 27.83 -22.78 -8.89
C ARG A 895 28.65 -22.32 -7.68
N CYS A 896 28.74 -23.14 -6.64
CA CYS A 896 29.61 -22.92 -5.50
C CYS A 896 30.66 -24.06 -5.42
N GLU A 897 31.91 -23.74 -5.60
CA GLU A 897 33.03 -24.69 -5.64
C GLU A 897 33.61 -25.00 -4.25
N TYR A 898 33.00 -24.45 -3.18
CA TYR A 898 33.50 -24.63 -1.82
C TYR A 898 33.51 -26.11 -1.40
N LYS A 899 34.66 -26.52 -0.85
CA LYS A 899 34.89 -27.82 -0.22
C LYS A 899 35.51 -27.57 1.14
N PRO A 900 34.93 -28.08 2.25
CA PRO A 900 35.57 -27.96 3.55
C PRO A 900 36.96 -28.61 3.54
N PRO A 901 37.91 -28.06 4.30
CA PRO A 901 39.21 -28.69 4.45
C PRO A 901 39.06 -30.14 4.90
N ARG A 902 39.84 -31.06 4.33
CA ARG A 902 39.85 -32.45 4.82
C ARG A 902 40.34 -32.42 6.26
N ALA A 903 39.50 -32.84 7.21
CA ALA A 903 39.99 -33.13 8.54
C ALA A 903 40.96 -34.30 8.35
N TYR A 904 42.28 -34.04 8.54
CA TYR A 904 43.23 -35.10 8.74
C TYR A 904 42.87 -35.75 10.07
N VAL A 905 42.28 -36.94 9.99
CA VAL A 905 42.11 -37.82 11.15
C VAL A 905 43.42 -38.47 11.46
#